data_92122dbd06cd3da20861c39a4d84e502
#
_entry.id   92122dbd06cd3da20861c39a4d84e502
#
_cell.length_a   1.000
_cell.length_b   1.000
_cell.length_c   1.000
_cell.angle_alpha   90.00
_cell.angle_beta   90.00
_cell.angle_gamma   90.00
#
_symmetry.space_group_name_H-M   'P 1'
#
loop_
_entity.id
_entity.type
_entity.pdbx_description
1 polymer ?
#
loop_
_entity_poly.entity_id
_entity_poly.type
_entity_poly.pdbx_seq_one_letter_code
_entity_poly.pdbx_strand_id
1 'polypeptide(L)'
;MAKKATYGNESIKSLRGADRVRKRPAVIFGSDGLEGCEHSIFEIMSNSIDEAREGRGNRIVVTRYLDGSYEVQDFGSGIPVDYNKNEQRENWELLFCEMYAGSKYDNAGGAGSYEFSLGLNGLGLCATQYASEYMDAEIHRDGYCYTLHFEKGENIGGLHKEPYHKRDTGSRIRWKPDIQVFTDINIPRDWFVSTMKRQAIVNDGVHFVLKEETAGGKFNTTEFCYQNGIQDYVAELAGDTAFTTPQYWECERVGRDRADLNDYKLKIKAAVCFSLKTQLKEYYHNSSFLEHGGSPEKAFRSAFVSQINAYLKANNKYAKSDGQINIQDVEDCVIFVVSSFSTNTSYENQTKKAITNKFIQEAMTDFFRKSLEVYFIENKMEAEKIANQVLVNMRARVKAENTRKTLKTTLQSKMDMTNRIQKFVDCRSKDVSEREVFIVEGDSALGACKQARDARFQAVIPVRGKILNCLKSEYDKIFKNDIITDLIKVLGCGVEVRSKAAKDLSAFDMDNLRWNKVLICTDADVDGFQIRTLILTMIYRLMPKLIQAGKVYIAESPLYEVTCKGQTYFAYNEVEMDQIKAEIGDAPYTVQRSKGLGENEAEMMALTTMNPATRRIIQVTPSDAEETSKFFDLLLGDNLEGRKEYIANYGYLYLDAADVS
;
A
#
# COMPACT_ATOMS: atom_id res chain seq x y z
N MET A 1 1.76 49.27 7.22
CA MET A 1 0.56 48.63 7.82
C MET A 1 -0.37 48.23 6.70
N ALA A 2 -0.49 46.95 6.36
CA ALA A 2 -1.43 46.47 5.34
C ALA A 2 -2.86 46.63 5.91
N LYS A 3 -3.74 47.31 5.15
CA LYS A 3 -5.17 47.42 5.49
C LYS A 3 -5.76 46.02 5.64
N LYS A 4 -6.25 45.63 6.81
CA LYS A 4 -7.09 44.46 7.01
C LYS A 4 -8.29 44.60 6.05
N ALA A 5 -8.40 43.64 5.10
CA ALA A 5 -9.57 43.57 4.25
C ALA A 5 -10.80 43.28 5.12
N THR A 6 -11.73 44.24 5.15
CA THR A 6 -13.00 44.11 5.86
C THR A 6 -13.90 43.15 5.09
N TYR A 7 -14.37 42.10 5.72
CA TYR A 7 -15.37 41.19 5.17
C TYR A 7 -16.71 41.95 5.09
N GLY A 8 -17.12 42.30 3.90
CA GLY A 8 -18.36 43.05 3.63
C GLY A 8 -19.00 42.58 2.29
N ASN A 9 -20.15 43.11 1.96
CA ASN A 9 -20.93 42.71 0.76
C ASN A 9 -20.12 42.75 -0.53
N GLU A 10 -19.16 43.64 -0.70
CA GLU A 10 -18.30 43.80 -1.85
C GLU A 10 -17.14 42.73 -1.88
N SER A 11 -16.92 42.00 -0.80
CA SER A 11 -15.91 40.95 -0.74
C SER A 11 -16.36 39.63 -1.41
N ILE A 12 -17.65 39.49 -1.69
CA ILE A 12 -18.24 38.29 -2.32
C ILE A 12 -18.05 38.40 -3.83
N LYS A 13 -17.31 37.42 -4.40
CA LYS A 13 -17.04 37.33 -5.84
C LYS A 13 -17.48 35.96 -6.36
N SER A 14 -18.18 35.93 -7.50
CA SER A 14 -18.46 34.69 -8.23
C SER A 14 -17.31 34.38 -9.20
N LEU A 15 -16.85 33.12 -9.21
CA LEU A 15 -15.92 32.63 -10.22
C LEU A 15 -16.67 32.45 -11.55
N ARG A 16 -16.06 32.86 -12.67
CA ARG A 16 -16.66 32.77 -14.00
C ARG A 16 -15.64 32.13 -14.98
N GLY A 17 -16.14 31.50 -16.06
CA GLY A 17 -15.32 30.89 -17.08
C GLY A 17 -14.27 29.93 -16.48
N ALA A 18 -13.05 30.00 -16.98
CA ALA A 18 -11.94 29.15 -16.59
C ALA A 18 -11.56 29.25 -15.09
N ASP A 19 -11.81 30.40 -14.44
CA ASP A 19 -11.52 30.60 -13.02
C ASP A 19 -12.25 29.59 -12.11
N ARG A 20 -13.40 29.06 -12.54
CA ARG A 20 -14.16 28.04 -11.79
C ARG A 20 -13.35 26.77 -11.58
N VAL A 21 -12.58 26.39 -12.60
CA VAL A 21 -11.73 25.19 -12.58
C VAL A 21 -10.33 25.54 -12.08
N ARG A 22 -9.70 26.57 -12.66
CA ARG A 22 -8.31 26.93 -12.37
C ARG A 22 -8.04 27.26 -10.90
N LYS A 23 -9.02 27.87 -10.19
CA LYS A 23 -8.90 28.19 -8.76
C LYS A 23 -9.38 27.08 -7.84
N ARG A 24 -10.11 26.10 -8.32
CA ARG A 24 -10.70 25.01 -7.54
C ARG A 24 -10.70 23.67 -8.31
N PRO A 25 -9.55 23.19 -8.83
CA PRO A 25 -9.49 21.98 -9.64
C PRO A 25 -9.98 20.73 -8.88
N ALA A 26 -9.70 20.64 -7.58
CA ALA A 26 -10.11 19.51 -6.76
C ALA A 26 -11.63 19.29 -6.68
N VAL A 27 -12.45 20.34 -6.89
CA VAL A 27 -13.92 20.20 -6.92
C VAL A 27 -14.38 19.42 -8.13
N ILE A 28 -13.68 19.55 -9.25
CA ILE A 28 -14.05 18.90 -10.53
C ILE A 28 -13.30 17.60 -10.71
N PHE A 29 -11.98 17.60 -10.49
CA PHE A 29 -11.11 16.43 -10.74
C PHE A 29 -10.86 15.59 -9.49
N GLY A 30 -11.40 15.96 -8.32
CA GLY A 30 -11.20 15.25 -7.07
C GLY A 30 -9.89 15.55 -6.34
N SER A 31 -8.91 16.13 -7.05
CA SER A 31 -7.59 16.51 -6.53
C SER A 31 -7.02 17.66 -7.36
N ASP A 32 -6.09 18.45 -6.79
CA ASP A 32 -5.23 19.41 -7.49
C ASP A 32 -3.81 18.84 -7.72
N GLY A 33 -3.57 17.60 -7.34
CA GLY A 33 -2.32 16.88 -7.56
C GLY A 33 -2.34 16.02 -8.83
N LEU A 34 -1.43 15.03 -8.85
CA LEU A 34 -1.26 14.09 -9.95
C LEU A 34 -2.56 13.36 -10.31
N GLU A 35 -3.32 12.87 -9.29
CA GLU A 35 -4.60 12.18 -9.51
C GLU A 35 -5.63 13.04 -10.22
N GLY A 36 -5.66 14.36 -9.96
CA GLY A 36 -6.54 15.29 -10.69
C GLY A 36 -6.11 15.47 -12.14
N CYS A 37 -4.82 15.50 -12.41
CA CYS A 37 -4.27 15.55 -13.77
C CYS A 37 -4.60 14.25 -14.52
N GLU A 38 -4.43 13.09 -13.90
CA GLU A 38 -4.82 11.78 -14.44
C GLU A 38 -6.31 11.74 -14.80
N HIS A 39 -7.16 12.27 -13.90
CA HIS A 39 -8.60 12.33 -14.15
C HIS A 39 -8.95 13.19 -15.37
N SER A 40 -8.23 14.31 -15.60
CA SER A 40 -8.43 15.15 -16.78
C SER A 40 -8.18 14.41 -18.10
N ILE A 41 -7.17 13.51 -18.14
CA ILE A 41 -6.91 12.64 -19.30
C ILE A 41 -8.06 11.65 -19.50
N PHE A 42 -8.52 11.04 -18.41
CA PHE A 42 -9.61 10.07 -18.45
C PHE A 42 -10.93 10.71 -18.94
N GLU A 43 -11.20 11.97 -18.60
CA GLU A 43 -12.39 12.71 -19.07
C GLU A 43 -12.39 12.89 -20.60
N ILE A 44 -11.25 13.21 -21.22
CA ILE A 44 -11.17 13.27 -22.69
C ILE A 44 -11.30 11.88 -23.32
N MET A 45 -10.61 10.90 -22.74
CA MET A 45 -10.65 9.52 -23.21
C MET A 45 -12.06 8.91 -23.10
N SER A 46 -12.83 9.28 -22.09
CA SER A 46 -14.20 8.79 -21.87
C SER A 46 -15.17 9.18 -22.98
N ASN A 47 -14.96 10.35 -23.60
CA ASN A 47 -15.76 10.78 -24.76
C ASN A 47 -15.52 9.89 -25.98
N SER A 48 -14.26 9.54 -26.24
CA SER A 48 -13.87 8.61 -27.31
C SER A 48 -14.39 7.18 -27.06
N ILE A 49 -14.41 6.74 -25.79
CA ILE A 49 -14.98 5.45 -25.39
C ILE A 49 -16.48 5.42 -25.62
N ASP A 50 -17.20 6.48 -25.30
CA ASP A 50 -18.65 6.57 -25.54
C ASP A 50 -18.96 6.49 -27.06
N GLU A 51 -18.18 7.10 -27.92
CA GLU A 51 -18.31 6.97 -29.39
C GLU A 51 -18.08 5.52 -29.85
N ALA A 52 -17.01 4.88 -29.36
CA ALA A 52 -16.70 3.50 -29.73
C ALA A 52 -17.80 2.52 -29.28
N ARG A 53 -18.39 2.73 -28.10
CA ARG A 53 -19.51 1.90 -27.58
C ARG A 53 -20.80 2.02 -28.38
N GLU A 54 -21.04 3.16 -29.00
CA GLU A 54 -22.14 3.36 -29.95
C GLU A 54 -21.86 2.73 -31.34
N GLY A 55 -20.76 1.98 -31.46
CA GLY A 55 -20.34 1.35 -32.72
C GLY A 55 -19.75 2.34 -33.73
N ARG A 56 -19.34 3.54 -33.29
CA ARG A 56 -18.75 4.57 -34.11
C ARG A 56 -17.24 4.60 -33.93
N GLY A 57 -16.57 3.81 -34.75
CA GLY A 57 -15.14 3.55 -34.59
C GLY A 57 -14.84 2.50 -33.51
N ASN A 58 -13.67 1.88 -33.58
CA ASN A 58 -13.25 0.86 -32.63
C ASN A 58 -11.78 1.03 -32.22
N ARG A 59 -11.22 2.22 -32.45
CA ARG A 59 -9.82 2.51 -32.14
C ARG A 59 -9.70 3.85 -31.43
N ILE A 60 -8.96 3.85 -30.32
CA ILE A 60 -8.66 5.04 -29.52
C ILE A 60 -7.14 5.09 -29.34
N VAL A 61 -6.52 6.20 -29.77
CA VAL A 61 -5.08 6.41 -29.67
C VAL A 61 -4.81 7.48 -28.63
N VAL A 62 -4.01 7.16 -27.64
CA VAL A 62 -3.51 8.10 -26.63
C VAL A 62 -2.02 8.30 -26.86
N THR A 63 -1.61 9.56 -27.06
CA THR A 63 -0.22 9.90 -27.32
C THR A 63 0.34 10.72 -26.16
N ARG A 64 1.51 10.31 -25.66
CA ARG A 64 2.31 11.07 -24.69
C ARG A 64 3.49 11.71 -25.42
N TYR A 65 3.59 13.03 -25.33
CA TYR A 65 4.68 13.79 -25.92
C TYR A 65 5.75 14.14 -24.88
N LEU A 66 6.98 14.32 -25.34
CA LEU A 66 8.11 14.69 -24.46
C LEU A 66 7.97 16.09 -23.85
N ASP A 67 7.20 16.97 -24.49
CA ASP A 67 6.93 18.33 -24.00
C ASP A 67 5.91 18.37 -22.83
N GLY A 68 5.43 17.19 -22.40
CA GLY A 68 4.43 17.06 -21.35
C GLY A 68 3.00 17.28 -21.83
N SER A 69 2.77 17.36 -23.14
CA SER A 69 1.42 17.36 -23.72
C SER A 69 0.91 15.93 -23.95
N TYR A 70 -0.40 15.81 -24.00
CA TYR A 70 -1.12 14.57 -24.28
C TYR A 70 -2.07 14.77 -25.44
N GLU A 71 -2.36 13.68 -26.17
CA GLU A 71 -3.32 13.70 -27.26
C GLU A 71 -4.21 12.45 -27.15
N VAL A 72 -5.50 12.63 -27.36
CA VAL A 72 -6.46 11.54 -27.54
C VAL A 72 -7.09 11.69 -28.92
N GLN A 73 -7.03 10.63 -29.70
CA GLN A 73 -7.63 10.56 -31.03
C GLN A 73 -8.60 9.38 -31.10
N ASP A 74 -9.83 9.63 -31.53
CA ASP A 74 -10.79 8.61 -31.93
C ASP A 74 -11.09 8.67 -33.43
N PHE A 75 -11.80 7.67 -33.91
CA PHE A 75 -12.26 7.51 -35.28
C PHE A 75 -13.78 7.36 -35.31
N GLY A 76 -14.45 8.08 -34.41
CA GLY A 76 -15.89 8.14 -34.27
C GLY A 76 -16.55 9.09 -35.28
N SER A 77 -17.71 9.62 -34.93
CA SER A 77 -18.46 10.56 -35.80
C SER A 77 -17.87 11.97 -35.84
N GLY A 78 -16.92 12.30 -34.97
CA GLY A 78 -16.44 13.66 -34.73
C GLY A 78 -17.41 14.48 -33.85
N ILE A 79 -16.86 15.30 -32.96
CA ILE A 79 -17.63 16.18 -32.07
C ILE A 79 -18.49 17.16 -32.91
N PRO A 80 -19.80 17.33 -32.65
CA PRO A 80 -20.61 18.34 -33.34
C PRO A 80 -20.22 19.74 -32.83
N VAL A 81 -19.70 20.60 -33.73
CA VAL A 81 -19.18 21.92 -33.37
C VAL A 81 -19.92 23.09 -34.04
N ASP A 82 -20.72 22.80 -35.07
CA ASP A 82 -21.48 23.81 -35.83
C ASP A 82 -22.65 24.42 -35.01
N TYR A 83 -23.31 25.39 -35.59
CA TYR A 83 -24.36 26.19 -34.99
C TYR A 83 -25.58 25.36 -34.52
N ASN A 84 -25.95 25.53 -33.25
CA ASN A 84 -27.10 24.95 -32.62
C ASN A 84 -28.32 25.88 -32.69
N LYS A 85 -29.33 25.49 -33.46
CA LYS A 85 -30.54 26.29 -33.63
C LYS A 85 -31.37 26.42 -32.34
N ASN A 86 -31.32 25.41 -31.45
CA ASN A 86 -32.10 25.42 -30.22
C ASN A 86 -31.45 26.34 -29.17
N GLU A 87 -30.13 26.31 -29.07
CA GLU A 87 -29.37 27.10 -28.09
C GLU A 87 -28.97 28.50 -28.68
N GLN A 88 -29.19 28.73 -29.98
CA GLN A 88 -28.82 29.95 -30.72
C GLN A 88 -27.34 30.33 -30.58
N ARG A 89 -26.47 29.33 -30.52
CA ARG A 89 -25.02 29.45 -30.35
C ARG A 89 -24.30 28.34 -31.11
N GLU A 90 -23.00 28.49 -31.26
CA GLU A 90 -22.15 27.42 -31.77
C GLU A 90 -21.98 26.31 -30.72
N ASN A 91 -22.05 25.03 -31.15
CA ASN A 91 -21.86 23.88 -30.24
C ASN A 91 -20.47 23.86 -29.62
N TRP A 92 -19.45 24.33 -30.33
CA TRP A 92 -18.10 24.37 -29.74
C TRP A 92 -18.03 25.29 -28.52
N GLU A 93 -18.76 26.42 -28.52
CA GLU A 93 -18.81 27.31 -27.34
C GLU A 93 -19.46 26.59 -26.15
N LEU A 94 -20.53 25.80 -26.41
CA LEU A 94 -21.20 25.02 -25.38
C LEU A 94 -20.29 23.92 -24.84
N LEU A 95 -19.65 23.14 -25.70
CA LEU A 95 -18.91 21.95 -25.32
C LEU A 95 -17.53 22.24 -24.69
N PHE A 96 -16.84 23.28 -25.17
CA PHE A 96 -15.50 23.62 -24.71
C PHE A 96 -15.48 24.76 -23.68
N CYS A 97 -16.50 25.64 -23.64
CA CYS A 97 -16.48 26.84 -22.82
C CYS A 97 -17.60 26.91 -21.76
N GLU A 98 -18.54 25.97 -21.76
CA GLU A 98 -19.59 25.93 -20.76
C GLU A 98 -19.59 24.61 -19.98
N MET A 99 -19.63 24.74 -18.67
CA MET A 99 -19.81 23.61 -17.77
C MET A 99 -21.29 23.21 -17.74
N TYR A 100 -21.55 21.92 -17.65
CA TYR A 100 -22.89 21.35 -17.69
C TYR A 100 -23.58 21.50 -19.06
N ALA A 101 -22.82 21.50 -20.15
CA ALA A 101 -23.33 21.43 -21.50
C ALA A 101 -23.00 20.09 -22.16
N GLY A 102 -23.99 19.45 -22.78
CA GLY A 102 -23.80 18.14 -23.42
C GLY A 102 -25.10 17.54 -23.91
N SER A 103 -25.01 16.50 -24.74
CA SER A 103 -26.17 15.81 -25.34
C SER A 103 -26.59 14.54 -24.57
N LYS A 104 -25.97 14.25 -23.40
CA LYS A 104 -26.13 12.96 -22.71
C LYS A 104 -27.03 13.03 -21.47
N TYR A 105 -27.83 14.07 -21.30
CA TYR A 105 -28.68 14.30 -20.13
C TYR A 105 -30.00 13.51 -20.16
N ASP A 106 -30.56 13.25 -21.34
CA ASP A 106 -31.90 12.68 -21.50
C ASP A 106 -31.88 11.17 -21.82
N ASN A 107 -31.13 10.38 -21.04
CA ASN A 107 -31.03 8.93 -21.24
C ASN A 107 -32.29 8.14 -20.79
N ALA A 108 -33.22 8.79 -20.09
CA ALA A 108 -34.42 8.14 -19.54
C ALA A 108 -35.52 7.85 -20.57
N GLY A 109 -35.45 8.41 -21.80
CA GLY A 109 -36.52 8.34 -22.79
C GLY A 109 -36.42 7.24 -23.87
N GLY A 110 -35.37 6.43 -23.88
CA GLY A 110 -35.26 5.25 -24.77
C GLY A 110 -35.07 5.52 -26.25
N ALA A 111 -34.92 6.79 -26.69
CA ALA A 111 -34.75 7.18 -28.10
C ALA A 111 -33.49 7.98 -28.38
N GLY A 112 -32.61 8.15 -27.37
CA GLY A 112 -31.36 8.91 -27.46
C GLY A 112 -30.16 8.06 -27.82
N SER A 113 -29.25 8.59 -28.57
CA SER A 113 -27.88 8.11 -28.69
C SER A 113 -27.24 8.10 -27.29
N TYR A 114 -26.40 7.12 -26.98
CA TYR A 114 -25.66 6.98 -25.70
C TYR A 114 -26.48 6.44 -24.51
N GLU A 115 -27.07 5.26 -24.67
CA GLU A 115 -27.89 4.61 -23.63
C GLU A 115 -27.11 4.40 -22.30
N PHE A 116 -25.80 4.16 -22.37
CA PHE A 116 -24.93 3.89 -21.20
C PHE A 116 -23.65 4.73 -21.26
N SER A 117 -23.73 6.03 -21.05
CA SER A 117 -22.60 6.96 -21.19
C SER A 117 -21.71 7.03 -19.95
N LEU A 118 -20.40 7.21 -20.16
CA LEU A 118 -19.40 7.58 -19.15
C LEU A 118 -19.48 9.08 -18.79
N GLY A 119 -19.61 9.93 -19.81
CA GLY A 119 -19.63 11.39 -19.70
C GLY A 119 -20.99 11.96 -19.39
N LEU A 120 -21.53 11.72 -18.21
CA LEU A 120 -22.91 12.10 -17.82
C LEU A 120 -23.09 13.57 -17.46
N ASN A 121 -22.03 14.26 -17.02
CA ASN A 121 -22.16 15.58 -16.36
C ASN A 121 -21.90 16.78 -17.28
N GLY A 122 -21.46 16.58 -18.52
CA GLY A 122 -21.12 17.67 -19.43
C GLY A 122 -20.02 18.62 -18.89
N LEU A 123 -19.05 18.03 -18.17
CA LEU A 123 -17.99 18.78 -17.51
C LEU A 123 -16.60 18.52 -18.11
N GLY A 124 -16.31 17.27 -18.48
CA GLY A 124 -14.96 16.79 -18.71
C GLY A 124 -14.16 17.56 -19.74
N LEU A 125 -14.73 17.77 -20.93
CA LEU A 125 -14.05 18.47 -22.03
C LEU A 125 -13.77 19.93 -21.67
N CYS A 126 -14.79 20.67 -21.21
CA CYS A 126 -14.68 22.06 -20.81
C CYS A 126 -13.72 22.23 -19.62
N ALA A 127 -13.82 21.37 -18.60
CA ALA A 127 -12.95 21.45 -17.43
C ALA A 127 -11.48 21.15 -17.78
N THR A 128 -11.22 20.15 -18.62
CA THR A 128 -9.85 19.83 -19.08
C THR A 128 -9.27 20.97 -19.90
N GLN A 129 -10.07 21.57 -20.77
CA GLN A 129 -9.67 22.74 -21.56
C GLN A 129 -9.30 23.92 -20.63
N TYR A 130 -10.12 24.20 -19.61
CA TYR A 130 -9.85 25.26 -18.63
C TYR A 130 -8.60 24.99 -17.75
N ALA A 131 -8.29 23.72 -17.49
CA ALA A 131 -7.14 23.32 -16.69
C ALA A 131 -5.83 23.18 -17.49
N SER A 132 -5.86 23.53 -18.79
CA SER A 132 -4.72 23.37 -19.69
C SER A 132 -3.97 24.67 -19.91
N GLU A 133 -2.67 24.54 -20.20
CA GLU A 133 -1.84 25.64 -20.72
C GLU A 133 -2.31 26.01 -22.12
N TYR A 134 -2.52 24.99 -22.96
CA TYR A 134 -3.18 25.11 -24.26
C TYR A 134 -3.99 23.85 -24.59
N MET A 135 -4.96 23.97 -25.50
CA MET A 135 -5.67 22.83 -26.07
C MET A 135 -5.94 23.09 -27.56
N ASP A 136 -5.60 22.11 -28.40
CA ASP A 136 -5.90 22.04 -29.81
C ASP A 136 -6.95 20.97 -30.07
N ALA A 137 -7.99 21.27 -30.78
CA ALA A 137 -8.99 20.32 -31.24
C ALA A 137 -9.04 20.29 -32.76
N GLU A 138 -8.90 19.12 -33.38
CA GLU A 138 -9.08 18.85 -34.79
C GLU A 138 -10.21 17.82 -34.95
N ILE A 139 -11.23 18.15 -35.68
CA ILE A 139 -12.44 17.37 -35.79
C ILE A 139 -12.79 17.17 -37.26
N HIS A 140 -12.91 15.92 -37.67
CA HIS A 140 -13.33 15.53 -39.02
C HIS A 140 -14.80 15.08 -38.99
N ARG A 141 -15.67 15.86 -39.57
CA ARG A 141 -17.12 15.61 -39.57
C ARG A 141 -17.80 16.20 -40.80
N ASP A 142 -18.76 15.48 -41.34
CA ASP A 142 -19.64 15.94 -42.42
C ASP A 142 -18.91 16.54 -43.66
N GLY A 143 -17.71 16.00 -43.98
CA GLY A 143 -16.88 16.44 -45.09
C GLY A 143 -16.07 17.71 -44.85
N TYR A 144 -15.95 18.10 -43.60
CA TYR A 144 -15.14 19.25 -43.16
C TYR A 144 -14.13 18.86 -42.10
N CYS A 145 -13.02 19.57 -42.04
CA CYS A 145 -12.08 19.63 -40.95
C CYS A 145 -12.32 20.91 -40.15
N TYR A 146 -12.57 20.77 -38.88
CA TYR A 146 -12.73 21.86 -37.93
C TYR A 146 -11.53 21.93 -37.03
N THR A 147 -10.99 23.13 -36.79
CA THR A 147 -9.91 23.34 -35.85
C THR A 147 -10.23 24.44 -34.85
N LEU A 148 -9.86 24.22 -33.60
CA LEU A 148 -9.99 25.16 -32.49
C LEU A 148 -8.68 25.20 -31.72
N HIS A 149 -8.29 26.38 -31.26
CA HIS A 149 -7.15 26.59 -30.38
C HIS A 149 -7.57 27.36 -29.13
N PHE A 150 -7.10 26.89 -27.96
CA PHE A 150 -7.37 27.52 -26.69
C PHE A 150 -6.06 27.72 -25.92
N GLU A 151 -5.93 28.84 -25.23
CA GLU A 151 -4.86 29.11 -24.28
C GLU A 151 -5.45 29.50 -22.92
N LYS A 152 -5.09 28.78 -21.88
CA LYS A 152 -5.49 29.02 -20.47
C LYS A 152 -6.99 29.27 -20.28
N GLY A 153 -7.83 28.61 -21.07
CA GLY A 153 -9.26 28.69 -20.98
C GLY A 153 -9.94 29.65 -21.98
N GLU A 154 -9.16 30.43 -22.71
CA GLU A 154 -9.68 31.39 -23.71
C GLU A 154 -9.51 30.84 -25.13
N ASN A 155 -10.54 30.95 -25.95
CA ASN A 155 -10.43 30.60 -27.37
C ASN A 155 -9.65 31.64 -28.14
N ILE A 156 -8.70 31.20 -28.95
CA ILE A 156 -7.87 32.07 -29.81
C ILE A 156 -8.21 31.76 -31.26
N GLY A 157 -8.73 32.77 -31.97
CA GLY A 157 -8.98 32.71 -33.39
C GLY A 157 -10.35 32.17 -33.83
N GLY A 158 -11.18 31.70 -32.92
CA GLY A 158 -12.50 31.14 -33.24
C GLY A 158 -12.46 29.75 -33.86
N LEU A 159 -13.56 29.31 -34.44
CA LEU A 159 -13.68 28.06 -35.18
C LEU A 159 -13.22 28.23 -36.62
N HIS A 160 -12.22 27.47 -37.03
CA HIS A 160 -11.81 27.38 -38.42
C HIS A 160 -12.45 26.16 -39.05
N LYS A 161 -13.00 26.31 -40.28
CA LYS A 161 -13.70 25.26 -41.02
C LYS A 161 -13.19 25.17 -42.43
N GLU A 162 -12.65 24.01 -42.83
CA GLU A 162 -12.11 23.77 -44.16
C GLU A 162 -12.71 22.51 -44.78
N PRO A 163 -12.91 22.44 -46.12
CA PRO A 163 -13.34 21.21 -46.76
C PRO A 163 -12.34 20.08 -46.56
N TYR A 164 -12.86 18.90 -46.19
CA TYR A 164 -12.06 17.68 -45.94
C TYR A 164 -12.47 16.57 -46.90
N HIS A 165 -11.57 16.17 -47.75
CA HIS A 165 -11.87 15.24 -48.87
C HIS A 165 -11.64 13.78 -48.57
N LYS A 166 -11.12 13.45 -47.38
CA LYS A 166 -11.00 12.04 -46.93
C LYS A 166 -12.33 11.60 -46.31
N ARG A 167 -12.50 10.29 -46.24
CA ARG A 167 -13.73 9.68 -45.70
C ARG A 167 -13.68 9.38 -44.20
N ASP A 168 -12.51 9.55 -43.60
CA ASP A 168 -12.32 9.32 -42.16
C ASP A 168 -12.99 10.46 -41.37
N THR A 169 -13.63 10.05 -40.29
CA THR A 169 -14.24 10.93 -39.28
C THR A 169 -13.59 10.69 -37.93
N GLY A 170 -13.83 11.58 -36.98
CA GLY A 170 -13.32 11.45 -35.61
C GLY A 170 -12.88 12.76 -35.01
N SER A 171 -12.36 12.69 -33.79
CA SER A 171 -11.85 13.85 -33.08
C SER A 171 -10.44 13.59 -32.59
N ARG A 172 -9.58 14.60 -32.66
CA ARG A 172 -8.22 14.59 -32.12
C ARG A 172 -8.06 15.80 -31.20
N ILE A 173 -7.88 15.55 -29.93
CA ILE A 173 -7.71 16.59 -28.92
C ILE A 173 -6.30 16.46 -28.35
N ARG A 174 -5.48 17.50 -28.50
CA ARG A 174 -4.15 17.62 -27.92
C ARG A 174 -4.13 18.78 -26.92
N TRP A 175 -3.61 18.53 -25.73
CA TRP A 175 -3.51 19.55 -24.69
C TRP A 175 -2.28 19.34 -23.82
N LYS A 176 -1.89 20.41 -23.13
CA LYS A 176 -0.88 20.34 -22.10
C LYS A 176 -1.50 20.80 -20.77
N PRO A 177 -1.57 19.93 -19.75
CA PRO A 177 -2.02 20.34 -18.42
C PRO A 177 -1.19 21.51 -17.88
N ASP A 178 -1.83 22.44 -17.18
CA ASP A 178 -1.16 23.63 -16.67
C ASP A 178 -0.65 23.39 -15.24
N ILE A 179 0.67 23.56 -15.04
CA ILE A 179 1.33 23.47 -13.72
C ILE A 179 0.83 24.54 -12.72
N GLN A 180 0.15 25.57 -13.20
CA GLN A 180 -0.50 26.56 -12.34
C GLN A 180 -1.86 26.07 -11.78
N VAL A 181 -2.38 24.97 -12.34
CA VAL A 181 -3.66 24.36 -11.93
C VAL A 181 -3.41 23.07 -11.17
N PHE A 182 -2.53 22.22 -11.69
CA PHE A 182 -2.14 20.97 -11.04
C PHE A 182 -0.75 21.10 -10.43
N THR A 183 -0.58 20.60 -9.22
CA THR A 183 0.72 20.63 -8.52
C THR A 183 1.73 19.64 -9.10
N ASP A 184 1.25 18.60 -9.81
CA ASP A 184 2.06 17.66 -10.57
C ASP A 184 1.32 17.25 -11.85
N ILE A 185 2.02 17.31 -13.00
CA ILE A 185 1.51 16.94 -14.31
C ILE A 185 2.27 15.78 -14.95
N ASN A 186 3.24 15.18 -14.24
CA ASN A 186 4.10 14.12 -14.74
C ASN A 186 3.47 12.74 -14.54
N ILE A 187 2.43 12.43 -15.31
CA ILE A 187 1.72 11.16 -15.19
C ILE A 187 2.63 10.00 -15.58
N PRO A 188 2.81 8.99 -14.69
CA PRO A 188 3.68 7.86 -14.95
C PRO A 188 3.12 6.97 -16.07
N ARG A 189 4.02 6.31 -16.82
CA ARG A 189 3.65 5.38 -17.88
C ARG A 189 2.69 4.28 -17.41
N ASP A 190 2.93 3.75 -16.24
CA ASP A 190 2.17 2.63 -15.69
C ASP A 190 0.69 2.97 -15.45
N TRP A 191 0.37 4.23 -15.19
CA TRP A 191 -1.00 4.69 -15.13
C TRP A 191 -1.72 4.54 -16.49
N PHE A 192 -1.08 4.96 -17.60
CA PHE A 192 -1.65 4.80 -18.95
C PHE A 192 -1.84 3.33 -19.31
N VAL A 193 -0.82 2.51 -19.06
CA VAL A 193 -0.87 1.07 -19.32
C VAL A 193 -2.02 0.42 -18.54
N SER A 194 -2.13 0.68 -17.25
CA SER A 194 -3.17 0.11 -16.39
C SER A 194 -4.56 0.61 -16.76
N THR A 195 -4.71 1.91 -17.02
CA THR A 195 -6.00 2.52 -17.37
C THR A 195 -6.48 2.03 -18.73
N MET A 196 -5.62 2.04 -19.75
CA MET A 196 -6.00 1.61 -21.10
C MET A 196 -6.26 0.09 -21.16
N LYS A 197 -5.49 -0.72 -20.42
CA LYS A 197 -5.77 -2.15 -20.29
C LYS A 197 -7.14 -2.37 -19.65
N ARG A 198 -7.46 -1.68 -18.55
CA ARG A 198 -8.79 -1.76 -17.90
C ARG A 198 -9.92 -1.36 -18.85
N GLN A 199 -9.71 -0.31 -19.65
CA GLN A 199 -10.73 0.11 -20.63
C GLN A 199 -10.90 -0.92 -21.76
N ALA A 200 -9.82 -1.54 -22.23
CA ALA A 200 -9.90 -2.60 -23.23
C ALA A 200 -10.65 -3.85 -22.73
N ILE A 201 -10.53 -4.17 -21.44
CA ILE A 201 -11.19 -5.31 -20.80
C ILE A 201 -12.72 -5.15 -20.78
N VAL A 202 -13.24 -3.94 -20.62
CA VAL A 202 -14.69 -3.68 -20.44
C VAL A 202 -15.38 -3.10 -21.66
N ASN A 203 -14.62 -2.81 -22.72
CA ASN A 203 -15.14 -2.36 -24.02
C ASN A 203 -14.71 -3.35 -25.10
N ASP A 204 -15.53 -4.40 -25.26
CA ASP A 204 -15.26 -5.55 -26.11
C ASP A 204 -14.87 -5.13 -27.53
N GLY A 205 -13.73 -5.59 -28.05
CA GLY A 205 -13.26 -5.35 -29.42
C GLY A 205 -12.76 -3.92 -29.71
N VAL A 206 -12.69 -3.04 -28.71
CA VAL A 206 -12.09 -1.70 -28.86
C VAL A 206 -10.58 -1.76 -28.69
N HIS A 207 -9.85 -1.19 -29.66
CA HIS A 207 -8.39 -1.10 -29.67
C HIS A 207 -7.91 0.17 -28.98
N PHE A 208 -7.23 0.03 -27.87
CA PHE A 208 -6.58 1.12 -27.16
C PHE A 208 -5.09 1.13 -27.47
N VAL A 209 -4.59 2.21 -28.09
CA VAL A 209 -3.21 2.32 -28.56
C VAL A 209 -2.50 3.45 -27.82
N LEU A 210 -1.53 3.08 -26.98
CA LEU A 210 -0.62 4.04 -26.34
C LEU A 210 0.56 4.31 -27.25
N LYS A 211 0.80 5.58 -27.59
CA LYS A 211 1.99 6.06 -28.29
C LYS A 211 2.80 6.93 -27.34
N GLU A 212 4.10 6.68 -27.28
CA GLU A 212 5.03 7.41 -26.43
C GLU A 212 6.16 7.96 -27.28
N GLU A 213 6.30 9.28 -27.28
CA GLU A 213 7.37 9.94 -28.01
C GLU A 213 8.72 9.63 -27.37
N THR A 214 9.73 9.38 -28.20
CA THR A 214 11.11 9.15 -27.81
C THR A 214 12.02 10.28 -28.28
N ALA A 215 13.22 10.41 -27.69
CA ALA A 215 14.19 11.47 -27.97
C ALA A 215 14.61 11.63 -29.45
N GLY A 216 14.15 10.77 -30.35
CA GLY A 216 14.42 10.87 -31.79
C GLY A 216 13.19 11.20 -32.65
N GLY A 217 12.08 11.66 -32.04
CA GLY A 217 10.83 11.93 -32.75
C GLY A 217 10.10 10.67 -33.22
N LYS A 218 10.52 9.49 -32.74
CA LYS A 218 9.85 8.22 -32.98
C LYS A 218 8.89 7.91 -31.83
N PHE A 219 7.94 7.02 -32.08
CA PHE A 219 6.96 6.61 -31.07
C PHE A 219 7.11 5.12 -30.75
N ASN A 220 7.19 4.80 -29.47
CA ASN A 220 6.93 3.47 -29.00
C ASN A 220 5.42 3.26 -28.94
N THR A 221 4.94 2.09 -29.36
CA THR A 221 3.50 1.80 -29.42
C THR A 221 3.21 0.54 -28.61
N THR A 222 2.20 0.64 -27.74
CA THR A 222 1.63 -0.49 -26.99
C THR A 222 0.14 -0.54 -27.29
N GLU A 223 -0.40 -1.72 -27.60
CA GLU A 223 -1.82 -1.90 -27.92
C GLU A 223 -2.48 -2.86 -26.96
N PHE A 224 -3.72 -2.54 -26.57
CA PHE A 224 -4.57 -3.34 -25.71
C PHE A 224 -5.89 -3.58 -26.42
N CYS A 225 -6.31 -4.85 -26.56
CA CYS A 225 -7.60 -5.23 -27.11
C CYS A 225 -8.01 -6.60 -26.56
N TYR A 226 -9.23 -6.71 -26.09
CA TYR A 226 -9.86 -7.96 -25.68
C TYR A 226 -11.14 -8.15 -26.50
N GLN A 227 -11.12 -9.08 -27.45
CA GLN A 227 -12.23 -9.26 -28.40
C GLN A 227 -13.53 -9.64 -27.70
N ASN A 228 -13.45 -10.51 -26.68
CA ASN A 228 -14.57 -10.93 -25.86
C ASN A 228 -14.54 -10.29 -24.45
N GLY A 229 -13.85 -9.15 -24.32
CA GLY A 229 -13.81 -8.34 -23.10
C GLY A 229 -13.35 -9.10 -21.85
N ILE A 230 -14.14 -9.07 -20.78
CA ILE A 230 -13.85 -9.70 -19.49
C ILE A 230 -13.67 -11.22 -19.58
N GLN A 231 -14.26 -11.87 -20.57
CA GLN A 231 -14.11 -13.33 -20.77
C GLN A 231 -12.68 -13.70 -21.13
N ASP A 232 -12.12 -13.01 -22.13
CA ASP A 232 -10.73 -13.23 -22.56
C ASP A 232 -9.75 -12.89 -21.43
N TYR A 233 -10.03 -11.82 -20.70
CA TYR A 233 -9.19 -11.38 -19.59
C TYR A 233 -9.14 -12.39 -18.45
N VAL A 234 -10.29 -12.93 -18.03
CA VAL A 234 -10.33 -13.96 -16.99
C VAL A 234 -9.67 -15.26 -17.48
N ALA A 235 -9.83 -15.62 -18.76
CA ALA A 235 -9.15 -16.77 -19.34
C ALA A 235 -7.61 -16.59 -19.36
N GLU A 236 -7.11 -15.38 -19.71
CA GLU A 236 -5.69 -15.03 -19.63
C GLU A 236 -5.14 -15.20 -18.21
N LEU A 237 -5.85 -14.67 -17.22
CA LEU A 237 -5.45 -14.73 -15.81
C LEU A 237 -5.51 -16.13 -15.19
N ALA A 238 -6.47 -16.92 -15.64
CA ALA A 238 -6.67 -18.29 -15.18
C ALA A 238 -5.46 -19.17 -15.50
N GLY A 239 -4.94 -19.10 -16.72
CA GLY A 239 -3.76 -19.84 -17.16
C GLY A 239 -3.73 -21.28 -16.64
N ASP A 240 -2.52 -21.81 -16.40
CA ASP A 240 -2.32 -23.18 -15.89
C ASP A 240 -2.61 -23.35 -14.38
N THR A 241 -2.92 -22.28 -13.68
CA THR A 241 -3.14 -22.30 -12.22
C THR A 241 -4.60 -22.44 -11.82
N ALA A 242 -5.50 -22.34 -12.77
CA ALA A 242 -6.93 -22.55 -12.55
C ALA A 242 -7.25 -24.03 -12.32
N PHE A 243 -8.15 -24.29 -11.39
CA PHE A 243 -8.67 -25.64 -11.16
C PHE A 243 -10.12 -25.79 -11.61
N THR A 244 -10.69 -24.73 -12.18
CA THR A 244 -12.00 -24.72 -12.87
C THR A 244 -11.88 -24.08 -14.23
N THR A 245 -12.84 -24.36 -15.10
CA THR A 245 -12.99 -23.70 -16.41
C THR A 245 -13.56 -22.28 -16.21
N PRO A 246 -13.00 -21.24 -16.87
CA PRO A 246 -13.60 -19.91 -16.83
C PRO A 246 -15.04 -19.91 -17.29
N GLN A 247 -15.92 -19.30 -16.49
CA GLN A 247 -17.33 -19.14 -16.78
C GLN A 247 -17.63 -17.70 -17.16
N TYR A 248 -18.54 -17.50 -18.11
CA TYR A 248 -19.06 -16.19 -18.48
C TYR A 248 -20.57 -16.19 -18.35
N TRP A 249 -21.11 -15.18 -17.68
CA TRP A 249 -22.54 -14.99 -17.45
C TRP A 249 -22.97 -13.59 -17.87
N GLU A 250 -24.12 -13.50 -18.51
CA GLU A 250 -24.69 -12.22 -18.93
C GLU A 250 -26.19 -12.19 -18.68
N CYS A 251 -26.72 -11.05 -18.26
CA CYS A 251 -28.15 -10.82 -18.19
C CYS A 251 -28.52 -9.33 -18.28
N GLU A 252 -29.78 -9.09 -18.64
CA GLU A 252 -30.40 -7.77 -18.55
C GLU A 252 -31.54 -7.79 -17.53
N ARG A 253 -31.71 -6.68 -16.82
CA ARG A 253 -32.74 -6.46 -15.81
C ARG A 253 -33.34 -5.06 -15.96
N VAL A 254 -34.60 -4.91 -15.54
CA VAL A 254 -35.25 -3.61 -15.44
C VAL A 254 -35.87 -3.50 -14.04
N GLY A 255 -35.70 -2.36 -13.42
CA GLY A 255 -36.22 -2.09 -12.07
C GLY A 255 -35.79 -0.70 -11.55
N ARG A 256 -36.03 -0.47 -10.28
CA ARG A 256 -35.87 0.83 -9.65
C ARG A 256 -35.26 0.72 -8.24
N ASP A 257 -34.62 1.76 -7.78
CA ASP A 257 -34.04 1.81 -6.42
C ASP A 257 -35.08 2.02 -5.31
N ARG A 258 -36.17 2.74 -5.62
CA ARG A 258 -37.29 3.01 -4.72
C ARG A 258 -38.61 3.01 -5.50
N ALA A 259 -39.72 2.75 -4.82
CA ALA A 259 -41.05 2.63 -5.42
C ALA A 259 -41.55 3.91 -6.11
N ASP A 260 -41.05 5.07 -5.72
CA ASP A 260 -41.39 6.39 -6.25
C ASP A 260 -40.52 6.83 -7.45
N LEU A 261 -39.53 6.03 -7.85
CA LEU A 261 -38.64 6.31 -8.96
C LEU A 261 -39.03 5.54 -10.22
N ASN A 262 -38.61 6.03 -11.36
CA ASN A 262 -38.78 5.34 -12.64
C ASN A 262 -37.89 4.09 -12.72
N ASP A 263 -38.36 3.10 -13.47
CA ASP A 263 -37.59 1.93 -13.82
C ASP A 263 -36.43 2.33 -14.75
N TYR A 264 -35.29 1.65 -14.59
CA TYR A 264 -34.15 1.80 -15.45
C TYR A 264 -33.56 0.44 -15.84
N LYS A 265 -32.84 0.40 -16.96
CA LYS A 265 -32.20 -0.80 -17.48
C LYS A 265 -30.87 -1.03 -16.81
N LEU A 266 -30.54 -2.30 -16.57
CA LEU A 266 -29.27 -2.78 -16.04
C LEU A 266 -28.83 -3.99 -16.88
N LYS A 267 -27.66 -3.87 -17.50
CA LYS A 267 -26.95 -4.98 -18.15
C LYS A 267 -25.79 -5.42 -17.28
N ILE A 268 -25.62 -6.73 -17.07
CA ILE A 268 -24.59 -7.32 -16.23
C ILE A 268 -23.84 -8.36 -17.04
N LYS A 269 -22.52 -8.25 -17.09
CA LYS A 269 -21.58 -9.24 -17.61
C LYS A 269 -20.67 -9.65 -16.48
N ALA A 270 -20.50 -10.93 -16.23
CA ALA A 270 -19.60 -11.43 -15.19
C ALA A 270 -18.76 -12.59 -15.72
N ALA A 271 -17.48 -12.59 -15.43
CA ALA A 271 -16.58 -13.71 -15.70
C ALA A 271 -15.96 -14.19 -14.40
N VAL A 272 -15.92 -15.51 -14.19
CA VAL A 272 -15.43 -16.13 -12.97
C VAL A 272 -14.61 -17.37 -13.28
N CYS A 273 -13.52 -17.54 -12.53
CA CYS A 273 -12.72 -18.74 -12.51
C CYS A 273 -12.15 -18.95 -11.11
N PHE A 274 -11.87 -20.19 -10.74
CA PHE A 274 -11.23 -20.48 -9.46
C PHE A 274 -9.80 -20.96 -9.69
N SER A 275 -8.85 -20.38 -8.93
CA SER A 275 -7.42 -20.60 -9.10
C SER A 275 -6.73 -20.70 -7.72
N LEU A 276 -5.64 -21.48 -7.66
CA LEU A 276 -4.84 -21.64 -6.45
C LEU A 276 -3.82 -20.52 -6.24
N LYS A 277 -3.38 -19.87 -7.31
CA LYS A 277 -2.28 -18.90 -7.25
C LYS A 277 -2.71 -17.47 -7.58
N THR A 278 -3.65 -17.32 -8.50
CA THR A 278 -4.12 -16.02 -8.96
C THR A 278 -5.45 -15.69 -8.29
N GLN A 279 -5.51 -14.56 -7.61
CA GLN A 279 -6.75 -14.05 -7.02
C GLN A 279 -6.94 -12.62 -7.52
N LEU A 280 -8.12 -12.34 -8.05
CA LEU A 280 -8.46 -11.00 -8.53
C LEU A 280 -9.96 -10.75 -8.34
N LYS A 281 -10.30 -9.52 -7.98
CA LYS A 281 -11.68 -9.03 -7.97
C LYS A 281 -11.68 -7.64 -8.57
N GLU A 282 -12.35 -7.50 -9.70
CA GLU A 282 -12.51 -6.21 -10.35
C GLU A 282 -13.98 -5.94 -10.66
N TYR A 283 -14.40 -4.73 -10.34
CA TYR A 283 -15.75 -4.26 -10.50
C TYR A 283 -15.77 -3.05 -11.42
N TYR A 284 -16.58 -3.12 -12.45
CA TYR A 284 -16.74 -2.03 -13.41
C TYR A 284 -18.20 -1.65 -13.56
N HIS A 285 -18.47 -0.36 -13.71
CA HIS A 285 -19.79 0.14 -13.98
C HIS A 285 -19.76 1.31 -14.97
N ASN A 286 -20.52 1.22 -16.06
CA ASN A 286 -20.44 2.13 -17.19
C ASN A 286 -18.99 2.41 -17.62
N SER A 287 -18.19 1.34 -17.76
CA SER A 287 -16.74 1.33 -18.04
C SER A 287 -15.83 2.01 -16.98
N SER A 288 -16.37 2.57 -15.89
CA SER A 288 -15.57 3.07 -14.77
C SER A 288 -15.11 1.92 -13.89
N PHE A 289 -13.83 1.92 -13.53
CA PHE A 289 -13.30 0.99 -12.54
C PHE A 289 -13.72 1.43 -11.13
N LEU A 290 -14.39 0.55 -10.41
CA LEU A 290 -14.88 0.83 -9.07
C LEU A 290 -13.84 0.38 -8.02
N GLU A 291 -12.87 1.25 -7.74
CA GLU A 291 -11.79 0.99 -6.78
C GLU A 291 -12.31 0.62 -5.39
N HIS A 292 -13.42 1.19 -4.98
CA HIS A 292 -14.08 0.95 -3.70
C HIS A 292 -15.30 0.04 -3.80
N GLY A 293 -15.50 -0.62 -4.94
CA GLY A 293 -16.55 -1.61 -5.18
C GLY A 293 -17.98 -1.04 -5.12
N GLY A 294 -18.60 -1.05 -3.93
CA GLY A 294 -19.98 -0.59 -3.74
C GLY A 294 -21.01 -1.70 -3.98
N SER A 295 -22.08 -1.40 -4.72
CA SER A 295 -23.18 -2.34 -4.97
C SER A 295 -22.74 -3.66 -5.62
N PRO A 296 -21.86 -3.70 -6.64
CA PRO A 296 -21.38 -4.96 -7.23
C PRO A 296 -20.56 -5.82 -6.27
N GLU A 297 -19.68 -5.21 -5.45
CA GLU A 297 -18.91 -5.93 -4.46
C GLU A 297 -19.80 -6.55 -3.38
N LYS A 298 -20.78 -5.79 -2.86
CA LYS A 298 -21.74 -6.30 -1.88
C LYS A 298 -22.55 -7.48 -2.44
N ALA A 299 -22.94 -7.39 -3.71
CA ALA A 299 -23.66 -8.45 -4.40
C ALA A 299 -22.79 -9.72 -4.55
N PHE A 300 -21.54 -9.59 -4.99
CA PHE A 300 -20.59 -10.68 -5.06
C PHE A 300 -20.41 -11.37 -3.71
N ARG A 301 -20.09 -10.61 -2.66
CA ARG A 301 -19.88 -11.13 -1.30
C ARG A 301 -21.09 -11.91 -0.79
N SER A 302 -22.28 -11.35 -0.97
CA SER A 302 -23.53 -11.99 -0.51
C SER A 302 -23.84 -13.26 -1.30
N ALA A 303 -23.80 -13.20 -2.63
CA ALA A 303 -24.19 -14.31 -3.50
C ALA A 303 -23.24 -15.50 -3.38
N PHE A 304 -21.93 -15.25 -3.47
CA PHE A 304 -20.93 -16.32 -3.47
C PHE A 304 -20.87 -17.05 -2.14
N VAL A 305 -20.82 -16.31 -1.03
CA VAL A 305 -20.82 -16.94 0.30
C VAL A 305 -22.10 -17.74 0.54
N SER A 306 -23.28 -17.18 0.22
CA SER A 306 -24.56 -17.86 0.45
C SER A 306 -24.68 -19.13 -0.37
N GLN A 307 -24.31 -19.09 -1.65
CA GLN A 307 -24.48 -20.23 -2.55
C GLN A 307 -23.47 -21.34 -2.28
N ILE A 308 -22.19 -20.99 -2.05
CA ILE A 308 -21.17 -21.99 -1.68
C ILE A 308 -21.51 -22.62 -0.33
N ASN A 309 -21.97 -21.82 0.65
CA ASN A 309 -22.39 -22.33 1.94
C ASN A 309 -23.62 -23.26 1.82
N ALA A 310 -24.59 -22.93 0.97
CA ALA A 310 -25.73 -23.80 0.68
C ALA A 310 -25.29 -25.14 0.08
N TYR A 311 -24.36 -25.11 -0.89
CA TYR A 311 -23.79 -26.33 -1.48
C TYR A 311 -23.06 -27.20 -0.47
N LEU A 312 -22.21 -26.59 0.39
CA LEU A 312 -21.47 -27.29 1.45
C LEU A 312 -22.42 -27.98 2.45
N LYS A 313 -23.50 -27.29 2.83
CA LYS A 313 -24.52 -27.86 3.75
C LYS A 313 -25.30 -28.99 3.09
N ALA A 314 -25.78 -28.80 1.87
CA ALA A 314 -26.57 -29.80 1.14
C ALA A 314 -25.77 -31.09 0.89
N ASN A 315 -24.46 -31.00 0.73
CA ASN A 315 -23.57 -32.14 0.50
C ASN A 315 -22.86 -32.66 1.77
N ASN A 316 -23.26 -32.20 2.97
CA ASN A 316 -22.68 -32.60 4.25
C ASN A 316 -21.15 -32.49 4.32
N LYS A 317 -20.55 -31.43 3.73
CA LYS A 317 -19.09 -31.24 3.64
C LYS A 317 -18.45 -30.67 4.90
N TYR A 318 -19.25 -30.05 5.78
CA TYR A 318 -18.76 -29.53 7.06
C TYR A 318 -18.48 -30.63 8.06
N ALA A 319 -17.29 -30.62 8.66
CA ALA A 319 -17.01 -31.43 9.85
C ALA A 319 -17.68 -30.80 11.09
N LYS A 320 -17.89 -31.62 12.15
CA LYS A 320 -18.53 -31.15 13.40
C LYS A 320 -17.81 -29.98 14.07
N SER A 321 -16.51 -29.85 13.84
CA SER A 321 -15.65 -28.77 14.37
C SER A 321 -15.55 -27.56 13.47
N ASP A 322 -16.07 -27.60 12.24
CA ASP A 322 -15.91 -26.54 11.26
C ASP A 322 -16.85 -25.37 11.58
N GLY A 323 -16.30 -24.15 11.47
CA GLY A 323 -17.10 -22.94 11.42
C GLY A 323 -17.71 -22.70 10.04
N GLN A 324 -18.54 -21.68 9.91
CA GLN A 324 -19.05 -21.29 8.59
C GLN A 324 -17.97 -20.57 7.78
N ILE A 325 -18.03 -20.75 6.46
CA ILE A 325 -17.21 -19.97 5.52
C ILE A 325 -17.57 -18.49 5.58
N ASN A 326 -16.62 -17.66 5.29
CA ASN A 326 -16.80 -16.23 5.08
C ASN A 326 -16.29 -15.81 3.69
N ILE A 327 -16.41 -14.54 3.37
CA ILE A 327 -15.99 -14.04 2.05
C ILE A 327 -14.50 -14.21 1.79
N GLN A 328 -13.65 -14.07 2.79
CA GLN A 328 -12.20 -14.23 2.63
C GLN A 328 -11.82 -15.63 2.13
N ASP A 329 -12.55 -16.67 2.61
CA ASP A 329 -12.30 -18.05 2.19
C ASP A 329 -12.58 -18.27 0.70
N VAL A 330 -13.50 -17.50 0.13
CA VAL A 330 -13.83 -17.51 -1.30
C VAL A 330 -12.85 -16.64 -2.08
N GLU A 331 -12.56 -15.45 -1.57
CA GLU A 331 -11.63 -14.49 -2.20
C GLU A 331 -10.22 -15.05 -2.36
N ASP A 332 -9.80 -15.93 -1.47
CA ASP A 332 -8.48 -16.56 -1.49
C ASP A 332 -8.28 -17.58 -2.65
N CYS A 333 -9.34 -17.85 -3.45
CA CYS A 333 -9.23 -18.78 -4.59
C CYS A 333 -10.04 -18.35 -5.80
N VAL A 334 -10.53 -17.12 -5.90
CA VAL A 334 -11.38 -16.67 -7.01
C VAL A 334 -10.73 -15.59 -7.87
N ILE A 335 -10.93 -15.70 -9.17
CA ILE A 335 -10.76 -14.64 -10.16
C ILE A 335 -12.18 -14.22 -10.56
N PHE A 336 -12.59 -13.01 -10.24
CA PHE A 336 -13.91 -12.50 -10.52
C PHE A 336 -13.84 -11.10 -11.11
N VAL A 337 -14.43 -10.94 -12.30
CA VAL A 337 -14.54 -9.66 -12.99
C VAL A 337 -15.98 -9.45 -13.37
N VAL A 338 -16.55 -8.31 -12.99
CA VAL A 338 -17.90 -7.91 -13.40
C VAL A 338 -17.87 -6.55 -14.06
N SER A 339 -18.55 -6.46 -15.21
CA SER A 339 -18.82 -5.22 -15.92
C SER A 339 -20.33 -5.04 -16.02
N SER A 340 -20.82 -3.90 -15.58
CA SER A 340 -22.25 -3.59 -15.59
C SER A 340 -22.52 -2.23 -16.20
N PHE A 341 -23.70 -2.08 -16.78
CA PHE A 341 -24.15 -0.86 -17.42
C PHE A 341 -25.56 -0.53 -16.98
N SER A 342 -25.82 0.72 -16.59
CA SER A 342 -27.18 1.18 -16.28
C SER A 342 -27.44 2.58 -16.82
N THR A 343 -28.71 2.83 -17.15
CA THR A 343 -29.16 4.15 -17.63
C THR A 343 -29.34 5.16 -16.48
N ASN A 344 -29.30 4.67 -15.23
CA ASN A 344 -29.36 5.52 -14.03
C ASN A 344 -28.32 5.03 -13.01
N THR A 345 -27.35 5.87 -12.66
CA THR A 345 -26.25 5.50 -11.74
C THR A 345 -26.12 6.54 -10.64
N SER A 346 -26.06 6.04 -9.40
CA SER A 346 -25.73 6.85 -8.21
C SER A 346 -24.31 6.54 -7.78
N TYR A 347 -23.36 7.39 -8.19
CA TYR A 347 -21.99 7.34 -7.72
C TYR A 347 -21.87 7.95 -6.32
N GLU A 348 -20.98 7.41 -5.50
CA GLU A 348 -20.69 7.93 -4.16
C GLU A 348 -20.07 9.33 -4.22
N ASN A 349 -19.25 9.57 -5.24
CA ASN A 349 -18.58 10.86 -5.47
C ASN A 349 -18.28 11.07 -6.97
N GLN A 350 -17.77 12.27 -7.32
CA GLN A 350 -17.44 12.64 -8.69
C GLN A 350 -16.34 11.77 -9.32
N THR A 351 -15.44 11.19 -8.53
CA THR A 351 -14.37 10.31 -9.05
C THR A 351 -14.85 8.93 -9.50
N LYS A 352 -16.14 8.63 -9.34
CA LYS A 352 -16.82 7.41 -9.83
C LYS A 352 -16.22 6.09 -9.32
N LYS A 353 -15.59 6.08 -8.15
CA LYS A 353 -14.89 4.91 -7.59
C LYS A 353 -15.82 3.89 -6.89
N ALA A 354 -17.07 4.23 -6.62
CA ALA A 354 -18.08 3.33 -6.05
C ALA A 354 -19.49 3.75 -6.50
N ILE A 355 -20.40 2.78 -6.58
CA ILE A 355 -21.83 3.00 -6.81
C ILE A 355 -22.67 2.51 -5.64
N THR A 356 -23.82 3.16 -5.40
CA THR A 356 -24.66 2.92 -4.22
C THR A 356 -26.08 2.44 -4.55
N ASN A 357 -26.42 2.24 -5.81
CA ASN A 357 -27.73 1.81 -6.27
C ASN A 357 -28.17 0.50 -5.61
N LYS A 358 -29.34 0.52 -4.96
CA LYS A 358 -29.92 -0.64 -4.27
C LYS A 358 -30.42 -1.70 -5.26
N PHE A 359 -31.13 -1.28 -6.31
CA PHE A 359 -31.62 -2.20 -7.34
C PHE A 359 -30.46 -2.95 -8.02
N ILE A 360 -29.34 -2.27 -8.33
CA ILE A 360 -28.16 -2.91 -8.92
C ILE A 360 -27.62 -4.00 -7.99
N GLN A 361 -27.50 -3.70 -6.68
CA GLN A 361 -27.04 -4.68 -5.70
C GLN A 361 -27.95 -5.91 -5.62
N GLU A 362 -29.29 -5.70 -5.55
CA GLU A 362 -30.25 -6.78 -5.44
C GLU A 362 -30.30 -7.63 -6.71
N ALA A 363 -30.35 -6.99 -7.89
CA ALA A 363 -30.35 -7.67 -9.18
C ALA A 363 -29.09 -8.51 -9.41
N MET A 364 -27.91 -7.96 -9.09
CA MET A 364 -26.64 -8.68 -9.19
C MET A 364 -26.57 -9.84 -8.20
N THR A 365 -27.04 -9.64 -6.96
CA THR A 365 -27.04 -10.71 -5.94
C THR A 365 -27.86 -11.91 -6.40
N ASP A 366 -29.08 -11.66 -6.92
CA ASP A 366 -29.95 -12.69 -7.44
C ASP A 366 -29.35 -13.38 -8.67
N PHE A 367 -28.79 -12.59 -9.57
CA PHE A 367 -28.15 -13.09 -10.79
C PHE A 367 -26.97 -14.00 -10.47
N PHE A 368 -26.01 -13.55 -9.65
CA PHE A 368 -24.82 -14.35 -9.31
C PHE A 368 -25.18 -15.61 -8.56
N ARG A 369 -26.16 -15.54 -7.64
CA ARG A 369 -26.63 -16.71 -6.91
C ARG A 369 -27.21 -17.77 -7.85
N LYS A 370 -28.09 -17.38 -8.76
CA LYS A 370 -28.67 -18.29 -9.75
C LYS A 370 -27.66 -18.87 -10.72
N SER A 371 -26.74 -18.04 -11.20
CA SER A 371 -25.68 -18.48 -12.11
C SER A 371 -24.75 -19.49 -11.45
N LEU A 372 -24.37 -19.27 -10.19
CA LEU A 372 -23.58 -20.23 -9.40
C LEU A 372 -24.34 -21.53 -9.13
N GLU A 373 -25.63 -21.43 -8.84
CA GLU A 373 -26.49 -22.62 -8.62
C GLU A 373 -26.52 -23.50 -9.86
N VAL A 374 -26.81 -22.92 -11.02
CA VAL A 374 -26.82 -23.62 -12.31
C VAL A 374 -25.43 -24.21 -12.59
N TYR A 375 -24.37 -23.43 -12.44
CA TYR A 375 -23.02 -23.88 -12.66
C TYR A 375 -22.65 -25.09 -11.78
N PHE A 376 -23.02 -25.10 -10.51
CA PHE A 376 -22.76 -26.21 -9.59
C PHE A 376 -23.57 -27.47 -9.91
N ILE A 377 -24.75 -27.31 -10.47
CA ILE A 377 -25.58 -28.45 -10.93
C ILE A 377 -24.99 -29.10 -12.18
N GLU A 378 -24.59 -28.26 -13.14
CA GLU A 378 -24.05 -28.70 -14.44
C GLU A 378 -22.62 -29.24 -14.31
N ASN A 379 -21.78 -28.65 -13.45
CA ASN A 379 -20.36 -28.96 -13.33
C ASN A 379 -20.01 -29.50 -11.93
N LYS A 380 -20.62 -30.62 -11.55
CA LYS A 380 -20.49 -31.22 -10.21
C LYS A 380 -19.03 -31.43 -9.74
N MET A 381 -18.15 -31.85 -10.65
CA MET A 381 -16.74 -32.06 -10.31
C MET A 381 -16.02 -30.74 -9.98
N GLU A 382 -16.30 -29.67 -10.68
CA GLU A 382 -15.73 -28.36 -10.42
C GLU A 382 -16.35 -27.75 -9.15
N ALA A 383 -17.66 -27.89 -8.96
CA ALA A 383 -18.34 -27.50 -7.71
C ALA A 383 -17.70 -28.17 -6.48
N GLU A 384 -17.36 -29.45 -6.61
CA GLU A 384 -16.67 -30.18 -5.52
C GLU A 384 -15.26 -29.66 -5.26
N LYS A 385 -14.48 -29.35 -6.32
CA LYS A 385 -13.15 -28.75 -6.18
C LYS A 385 -13.24 -27.38 -5.50
N ILE A 386 -14.20 -26.54 -5.91
CA ILE A 386 -14.43 -25.21 -5.30
C ILE A 386 -14.77 -25.37 -3.82
N ALA A 387 -15.74 -26.23 -3.50
CA ALA A 387 -16.16 -26.49 -2.13
C ALA A 387 -15.02 -26.97 -1.24
N ASN A 388 -14.21 -27.91 -1.73
CA ASN A 388 -13.05 -28.42 -1.00
C ASN A 388 -11.99 -27.34 -0.79
N GLN A 389 -11.68 -26.52 -1.81
CA GLN A 389 -10.71 -25.45 -1.67
C GLN A 389 -11.15 -24.38 -0.68
N VAL A 390 -12.41 -23.95 -0.75
CA VAL A 390 -12.99 -22.97 0.18
C VAL A 390 -12.97 -23.49 1.61
N LEU A 391 -13.22 -24.79 1.83
CA LEU A 391 -13.09 -25.41 3.15
C LEU A 391 -11.62 -25.43 3.63
N VAL A 392 -10.67 -25.69 2.76
CA VAL A 392 -9.22 -25.63 3.10
C VAL A 392 -8.86 -24.21 3.54
N ASN A 393 -9.29 -23.19 2.79
CA ASN A 393 -9.06 -21.78 3.10
C ASN A 393 -9.68 -21.41 4.46
N MET A 394 -10.94 -21.82 4.70
CA MET A 394 -11.64 -21.59 5.97
C MET A 394 -10.89 -22.22 7.13
N ARG A 395 -10.48 -23.50 7.03
CA ARG A 395 -9.74 -24.20 8.08
C ARG A 395 -8.39 -23.57 8.37
N ALA A 396 -7.68 -23.13 7.32
CA ALA A 396 -6.42 -22.40 7.45
C ALA A 396 -6.62 -21.07 8.19
N ARG A 397 -7.64 -20.29 7.80
CA ARG A 397 -8.00 -19.02 8.45
C ARG A 397 -8.37 -19.24 9.93
N VAL A 398 -9.25 -20.17 10.22
CA VAL A 398 -9.69 -20.48 11.61
C VAL A 398 -8.51 -20.91 12.47
N LYS A 399 -7.61 -21.76 11.92
CA LYS A 399 -6.39 -22.16 12.63
C LYS A 399 -5.49 -20.96 12.92
N ALA A 400 -5.28 -20.08 11.93
CA ALA A 400 -4.49 -18.86 12.09
C ALA A 400 -5.12 -17.92 13.13
N GLU A 401 -6.44 -17.71 13.10
CA GLU A 401 -7.18 -16.90 14.08
C GLU A 401 -7.10 -17.46 15.51
N ASN A 402 -7.22 -18.77 15.65
CA ASN A 402 -7.10 -19.43 16.95
C ASN A 402 -5.69 -19.32 17.51
N THR A 403 -4.67 -19.55 16.68
CA THR A 403 -3.27 -19.34 17.06
C THR A 403 -3.03 -17.89 17.48
N ARG A 404 -3.57 -16.94 16.73
CA ARG A 404 -3.52 -15.50 17.05
C ARG A 404 -4.19 -15.19 18.40
N LYS A 405 -5.42 -15.70 18.62
CA LYS A 405 -6.15 -15.50 19.90
C LYS A 405 -5.36 -16.06 21.08
N THR A 406 -4.85 -17.28 20.93
CA THR A 406 -4.04 -17.93 21.97
C THR A 406 -2.78 -17.13 22.29
N LEU A 407 -2.05 -16.67 21.25
CA LEU A 407 -0.88 -15.82 21.42
C LEU A 407 -1.24 -14.50 22.10
N LYS A 408 -2.31 -13.83 21.64
CA LYS A 408 -2.79 -12.57 22.24
C LYS A 408 -3.17 -12.77 23.70
N THR A 409 -3.94 -13.81 24.03
CA THR A 409 -4.34 -14.13 25.40
C THR A 409 -3.13 -14.47 26.27
N THR A 410 -2.17 -15.24 25.75
CA THR A 410 -0.94 -15.59 26.47
C THR A 410 -0.08 -14.34 26.71
N LEU A 411 0.04 -13.44 25.72
CA LEU A 411 0.77 -12.20 25.88
C LEU A 411 0.04 -11.25 26.84
N GLN A 412 -1.27 -11.09 26.73
CA GLN A 412 -2.07 -10.25 27.63
C GLN A 412 -2.06 -10.77 29.05
N SER A 413 -2.26 -12.07 29.28
CA SER A 413 -2.22 -12.66 30.62
C SER A 413 -0.84 -12.54 31.27
N LYS A 414 0.23 -12.60 30.45
CA LYS A 414 1.60 -12.38 30.93
C LYS A 414 1.91 -10.88 31.13
N MET A 415 1.26 -9.97 30.42
CA MET A 415 1.40 -8.51 30.62
C MET A 415 0.60 -8.03 31.83
N ASP A 416 -0.56 -8.60 32.11
CA ASP A 416 -1.37 -8.28 33.32
C ASP A 416 -0.75 -8.81 34.62
N MET A 417 0.16 -9.77 34.55
CA MET A 417 0.97 -10.21 35.70
C MET A 417 2.14 -9.24 35.98
N THR A 418 1.86 -7.97 36.13
CA THR A 418 2.84 -6.89 36.41
C THR A 418 3.52 -7.00 37.78
N ASN A 419 3.32 -8.06 38.54
CA ASN A 419 3.92 -8.20 39.85
C ASN A 419 4.87 -9.40 39.94
N ARG A 420 6.14 -9.17 39.65
CA ARG A 420 7.36 -9.96 39.87
C ARG A 420 7.97 -10.59 38.62
N ILE A 421 8.56 -9.74 37.80
CA ILE A 421 9.68 -10.18 36.94
C ILE A 421 10.82 -10.50 37.90
N GLN A 422 11.25 -11.74 37.93
CA GLN A 422 12.34 -12.15 38.84
C GLN A 422 13.61 -11.37 38.53
N LYS A 423 14.16 -10.74 39.59
CA LYS A 423 15.42 -10.00 39.57
C LYS A 423 15.47 -8.73 38.72
N PHE A 424 14.36 -8.23 38.17
CA PHE A 424 14.30 -6.91 37.60
C PHE A 424 14.37 -5.87 38.71
N VAL A 425 15.27 -4.89 38.54
CA VAL A 425 15.47 -3.80 39.47
C VAL A 425 15.09 -2.50 38.79
N ASP A 426 13.88 -2.01 39.07
CA ASP A 426 13.35 -0.77 38.45
C ASP A 426 14.01 0.50 39.01
N CYS A 427 13.82 1.62 38.31
CA CYS A 427 14.21 2.94 38.75
C CYS A 427 13.02 3.69 39.38
N ARG A 428 13.31 4.80 40.07
CA ARG A 428 12.30 5.59 40.79
C ARG A 428 11.50 6.55 39.89
N SER A 429 12.14 7.09 38.85
CA SER A 429 11.50 8.03 37.93
C SER A 429 10.41 7.33 37.12
N LYS A 430 9.33 8.09 36.83
CA LYS A 430 8.28 7.72 35.90
C LYS A 430 8.37 8.47 34.57
N ASP A 431 9.28 9.42 34.47
CA ASP A 431 9.53 10.20 33.27
C ASP A 431 10.32 9.35 32.24
N VAL A 432 9.64 8.90 31.21
CA VAL A 432 10.22 8.06 30.15
C VAL A 432 11.40 8.77 29.46
N SER A 433 11.42 10.08 29.39
CA SER A 433 12.45 10.85 28.69
C SER A 433 13.84 10.73 29.32
N GLU A 434 13.93 10.39 30.62
CA GLU A 434 15.21 10.20 31.31
C GLU A 434 15.52 8.73 31.66
N ARG A 435 14.50 7.83 31.59
CA ARG A 435 14.66 6.44 32.02
C ARG A 435 15.53 5.61 31.09
N GLU A 436 16.41 4.81 31.69
CA GLU A 436 17.30 3.89 31.00
C GLU A 436 17.16 2.48 31.59
N VAL A 437 17.22 1.46 30.72
CA VAL A 437 17.29 0.06 31.16
C VAL A 437 18.56 -0.60 30.67
N PHE A 438 19.31 -1.19 31.59
CA PHE A 438 20.48 -2.01 31.31
C PHE A 438 20.11 -3.48 31.29
N ILE A 439 20.36 -4.16 30.18
CA ILE A 439 20.25 -5.61 30.03
C ILE A 439 21.64 -6.16 30.24
N VAL A 440 21.88 -6.82 31.38
CA VAL A 440 23.20 -7.25 31.80
C VAL A 440 23.36 -8.77 31.82
N GLU A 441 24.60 -9.24 31.67
CA GLU A 441 24.91 -10.67 31.66
C GLU A 441 25.04 -11.24 33.08
N GLY A 442 24.04 -12.07 33.39
CA GLY A 442 24.08 -12.86 34.66
C GLY A 442 23.77 -12.10 35.94
N ASP A 443 23.71 -12.85 37.02
CA ASP A 443 23.34 -12.34 38.35
C ASP A 443 24.51 -11.57 39.01
N SER A 444 25.74 -11.90 38.67
CA SER A 444 26.94 -11.21 39.20
C SER A 444 26.99 -9.77 38.67
N ALA A 445 26.81 -9.58 37.38
CA ALA A 445 26.74 -8.23 36.77
C ALA A 445 25.54 -7.45 37.31
N LEU A 446 24.38 -8.09 37.56
CA LEU A 446 23.25 -7.42 38.21
C LEU A 446 23.67 -6.84 39.58
N GLY A 447 24.46 -7.58 40.38
CA GLY A 447 24.92 -7.14 41.70
C GLY A 447 25.77 -5.87 41.62
N ALA A 448 26.78 -5.86 40.74
CA ALA A 448 27.68 -4.73 40.52
C ALA A 448 26.91 -3.51 39.95
N CYS A 449 26.12 -3.70 38.88
CA CYS A 449 25.32 -2.63 38.27
C CYS A 449 24.28 -2.06 39.21
N LYS A 450 23.64 -2.88 40.07
CA LYS A 450 22.67 -2.41 41.07
C LYS A 450 23.29 -1.46 42.08
N GLN A 451 24.54 -1.67 42.46
CA GLN A 451 25.26 -0.79 43.36
C GLN A 451 25.78 0.48 42.65
N ALA A 452 26.24 0.35 41.42
CA ALA A 452 26.83 1.39 40.60
C ALA A 452 25.83 2.39 39.98
N ARG A 453 24.60 1.98 39.77
CA ARG A 453 23.59 2.76 39.03
C ARG A 453 23.08 4.01 39.76
N ASP A 454 22.62 5.00 39.01
CA ASP A 454 21.72 6.00 39.56
C ASP A 454 20.30 5.43 39.65
N ALA A 455 19.86 5.08 40.87
CA ALA A 455 18.56 4.49 41.12
C ALA A 455 17.38 5.44 40.78
N ARG A 456 17.64 6.71 40.48
CA ARG A 456 16.62 7.64 40.07
C ARG A 456 16.04 7.27 38.71
N PHE A 457 16.90 7.03 37.70
CA PHE A 457 16.46 6.83 36.31
C PHE A 457 16.99 5.57 35.62
N GLN A 458 17.95 4.82 36.26
CA GLN A 458 18.52 3.61 35.67
C GLN A 458 17.93 2.34 36.30
N ALA A 459 17.39 1.47 35.45
CA ALA A 459 16.91 0.14 35.78
C ALA A 459 17.86 -0.94 35.26
N VAL A 460 17.84 -2.12 35.85
CA VAL A 460 18.71 -3.23 35.45
C VAL A 460 17.92 -4.53 35.42
N ILE A 461 18.11 -5.33 34.36
CA ILE A 461 17.59 -6.70 34.22
C ILE A 461 18.69 -7.66 33.81
N PRO A 462 18.90 -8.80 34.51
CA PRO A 462 19.87 -9.79 34.12
C PRO A 462 19.32 -10.75 33.09
N VAL A 463 20.17 -11.15 32.13
CA VAL A 463 19.95 -12.27 31.23
C VAL A 463 20.83 -13.43 31.66
N ARG A 464 20.22 -14.62 31.93
CA ARG A 464 20.95 -15.77 32.40
C ARG A 464 21.30 -16.68 31.23
N GLY A 465 22.57 -16.68 30.87
CA GLY A 465 23.11 -17.52 29.81
C GLY A 465 22.59 -17.11 28.41
N LYS A 466 22.93 -17.93 27.43
CA LYS A 466 22.57 -17.69 26.04
C LYS A 466 21.08 -17.80 25.81
N ILE A 467 20.45 -16.72 25.38
CA ILE A 467 19.02 -16.73 25.05
C ILE A 467 18.77 -17.49 23.74
N LEU A 468 17.51 -17.86 23.52
CA LEU A 468 17.09 -18.55 22.32
C LEU A 468 17.38 -17.69 21.07
N ASN A 469 17.99 -18.31 20.03
CA ASN A 469 18.13 -17.64 18.75
C ASN A 469 16.75 -17.42 18.09
N CYS A 470 16.29 -16.18 18.15
CA CYS A 470 14.96 -15.82 17.65
C CYS A 470 14.84 -15.91 16.12
N LEU A 471 15.91 -15.88 15.33
CA LEU A 471 15.82 -16.09 13.89
C LEU A 471 15.54 -17.54 13.51
N LYS A 472 16.11 -18.50 14.26
CA LYS A 472 15.96 -19.94 14.00
C LYS A 472 14.75 -20.57 14.65
N SER A 473 14.08 -19.87 15.55
CA SER A 473 13.01 -20.45 16.37
C SER A 473 11.64 -20.03 15.92
N GLU A 474 10.70 -20.97 16.00
CA GLU A 474 9.27 -20.71 15.80
C GLU A 474 8.72 -19.79 16.89
N TYR A 475 7.76 -18.94 16.54
CA TYR A 475 7.16 -17.97 17.47
C TYR A 475 6.59 -18.63 18.74
N ASP A 476 6.03 -19.83 18.62
CA ASP A 476 5.52 -20.59 19.79
C ASP A 476 6.62 -20.93 20.80
N LYS A 477 7.85 -21.21 20.35
CA LYS A 477 9.00 -21.44 21.23
C LYS A 477 9.53 -20.14 21.82
N ILE A 478 9.57 -19.07 21.01
CA ILE A 478 10.03 -17.75 21.44
C ILE A 478 9.17 -17.24 22.60
N PHE A 479 7.85 -17.27 22.46
CA PHE A 479 6.94 -16.75 23.48
C PHE A 479 6.72 -17.70 24.68
N LYS A 480 7.24 -18.92 24.64
CA LYS A 480 7.34 -19.81 25.80
C LYS A 480 8.62 -19.62 26.61
N ASN A 481 9.60 -18.88 26.08
CA ASN A 481 10.86 -18.62 26.76
C ASN A 481 10.69 -17.49 27.78
N ASP A 482 10.90 -17.79 29.06
CA ASP A 482 10.68 -16.85 30.16
C ASP A 482 11.59 -15.60 30.05
N ILE A 483 12.85 -15.77 29.66
CA ILE A 483 13.80 -14.68 29.54
C ILE A 483 13.32 -13.66 28.47
N ILE A 484 12.90 -14.17 27.30
CA ILE A 484 12.40 -13.32 26.21
C ILE A 484 11.10 -12.62 26.63
N THR A 485 10.19 -13.34 27.26
CA THR A 485 8.92 -12.76 27.71
C THR A 485 9.12 -11.74 28.82
N ASP A 486 10.10 -11.91 29.69
CA ASP A 486 10.43 -10.94 30.74
C ASP A 486 11.08 -9.67 30.13
N LEU A 487 11.96 -9.80 29.14
CA LEU A 487 12.49 -8.67 28.40
C LEU A 487 11.39 -7.87 27.69
N ILE A 488 10.47 -8.54 27.00
CA ILE A 488 9.33 -7.88 26.33
C ILE A 488 8.47 -7.10 27.35
N LYS A 489 8.21 -7.68 28.53
CA LYS A 489 7.45 -7.03 29.60
C LYS A 489 8.18 -5.80 30.18
N VAL A 490 9.48 -5.90 30.37
CA VAL A 490 10.31 -4.79 30.88
C VAL A 490 10.33 -3.65 29.88
N LEU A 491 10.48 -3.94 28.60
CA LEU A 491 10.47 -2.93 27.56
C LEU A 491 9.11 -2.22 27.43
N GLY A 492 8.01 -2.97 27.52
CA GLY A 492 6.65 -2.46 27.61
C GLY A 492 5.99 -2.12 26.27
N CYS A 493 6.75 -2.02 25.17
CA CYS A 493 6.25 -1.59 23.85
C CYS A 493 5.58 -2.69 23.04
N GLY A 494 5.52 -3.95 23.54
CA GLY A 494 4.97 -5.08 22.80
C GLY A 494 5.91 -5.61 21.71
N VAL A 495 5.36 -6.34 20.72
CA VAL A 495 6.13 -6.99 19.65
C VAL A 495 5.50 -6.79 18.28
N GLU A 496 6.36 -6.64 17.25
CA GLU A 496 5.98 -6.65 15.83
C GLU A 496 6.25 -8.04 15.25
N VAL A 497 5.21 -8.71 14.77
CA VAL A 497 5.39 -9.98 14.07
C VAL A 497 5.24 -9.74 12.57
N ARG A 498 6.32 -9.88 11.82
CA ARG A 498 6.31 -9.80 10.36
C ARG A 498 5.81 -11.12 9.76
N SER A 499 4.50 -11.30 9.62
CA SER A 499 3.92 -12.33 8.75
C SER A 499 2.74 -11.75 7.99
N LYS A 500 2.45 -12.29 6.79
CA LYS A 500 1.26 -11.87 6.00
C LYS A 500 -0.05 -12.09 6.77
N ALA A 501 -0.07 -13.00 7.75
CA ALA A 501 -1.18 -13.27 8.66
C ALA A 501 -1.21 -12.35 9.90
N ALA A 502 -0.20 -11.51 10.11
CA ALA A 502 0.08 -10.82 11.37
C ALA A 502 -0.24 -9.32 11.37
N LYS A 503 -1.00 -8.80 10.40
CA LYS A 503 -1.40 -7.37 10.43
C LYS A 503 -2.03 -6.93 11.75
N ASP A 504 -2.60 -7.87 12.52
CA ASP A 504 -3.27 -7.61 13.80
C ASP A 504 -2.56 -8.21 15.03
N LEU A 505 -1.41 -8.85 14.87
CA LEU A 505 -0.59 -9.35 15.99
C LEU A 505 0.40 -8.33 16.53
N SER A 506 0.54 -7.17 15.88
CA SER A 506 1.38 -6.09 16.37
C SER A 506 0.73 -5.47 17.60
N ALA A 507 1.06 -6.00 18.79
CA ALA A 507 0.86 -5.27 20.03
C ALA A 507 1.96 -4.21 20.24
N PHE A 508 2.80 -3.97 19.21
CA PHE A 508 3.86 -2.99 19.28
C PHE A 508 3.27 -1.58 19.21
N ASP A 509 3.57 -0.83 20.25
CA ASP A 509 3.24 0.57 20.35
C ASP A 509 4.43 1.31 20.97
N MET A 510 5.01 2.25 20.22
CA MET A 510 6.17 3.02 20.69
C MET A 510 5.81 3.91 21.88
N ASP A 511 4.58 4.38 21.98
CA ASP A 511 4.13 5.25 23.08
C ASP A 511 4.07 4.49 24.43
N ASN A 512 4.00 3.15 24.37
CA ASN A 512 4.08 2.29 25.54
C ASN A 512 5.52 1.91 25.92
N LEU A 513 6.53 2.33 25.19
CA LEU A 513 7.93 2.11 25.56
C LEU A 513 8.24 2.84 26.88
N ARG A 514 8.77 2.09 27.84
CA ARG A 514 9.04 2.63 29.18
C ARG A 514 10.40 3.30 29.35
N TRP A 515 11.22 3.33 28.29
CA TRP A 515 12.63 3.66 28.35
C TRP A 515 13.04 4.63 27.25
N ASN A 516 13.84 5.63 27.62
CA ASN A 516 14.51 6.48 26.65
C ASN A 516 15.63 5.74 25.94
N LYS A 517 16.41 4.95 26.72
CA LYS A 517 17.49 4.12 26.19
C LYS A 517 17.40 2.69 26.70
N VAL A 518 17.67 1.74 25.82
CA VAL A 518 17.84 0.31 26.11
C VAL A 518 19.31 -0.02 25.87
N LEU A 519 20.04 -0.28 26.94
CA LEU A 519 21.49 -0.51 26.90
C LEU A 519 21.80 -1.99 27.13
N ILE A 520 22.48 -2.60 26.18
CA ILE A 520 22.97 -3.97 26.28
C ILE A 520 24.38 -3.91 26.86
N CYS A 521 24.60 -4.51 28.00
CA CYS A 521 25.88 -4.50 28.70
C CYS A 521 26.26 -5.95 29.05
N THR A 522 27.15 -6.54 28.27
CA THR A 522 27.64 -7.92 28.42
C THR A 522 29.15 -7.91 28.68
N ASP A 523 29.66 -9.03 29.17
CA ASP A 523 31.10 -9.21 29.34
C ASP A 523 31.85 -8.99 28.02
N ALA A 524 33.11 -8.59 28.12
CA ALA A 524 33.95 -8.29 26.94
C ALA A 524 34.67 -9.55 26.43
N ASP A 525 34.04 -10.71 26.51
CA ASP A 525 34.54 -12.00 26.03
C ASP A 525 33.64 -12.59 24.93
N VAL A 526 34.02 -13.75 24.40
CA VAL A 526 33.32 -14.44 23.31
C VAL A 526 31.87 -14.78 23.67
N ASP A 527 31.62 -15.18 24.92
CA ASP A 527 30.28 -15.52 25.40
C ASP A 527 29.40 -14.28 25.55
N GLY A 528 29.94 -13.18 26.06
CA GLY A 528 29.27 -11.89 26.15
C GLY A 528 28.93 -11.33 24.78
N PHE A 529 29.81 -11.43 23.80
CA PHE A 529 29.52 -11.03 22.42
C PHE A 529 28.40 -11.86 21.81
N GLN A 530 28.36 -13.17 22.10
CA GLN A 530 27.29 -14.04 21.64
C GLN A 530 25.95 -13.66 22.28
N ILE A 531 25.90 -13.40 23.58
CA ILE A 531 24.68 -12.99 24.30
C ILE A 531 24.19 -11.66 23.76
N ARG A 532 25.08 -10.68 23.57
CA ARG A 532 24.78 -9.38 22.94
C ARG A 532 24.11 -9.56 21.57
N THR A 533 24.71 -10.38 20.73
CA THR A 533 24.19 -10.69 19.40
C THR A 533 22.81 -11.34 19.43
N LEU A 534 22.56 -12.26 20.35
CA LEU A 534 21.25 -12.91 20.51
C LEU A 534 20.18 -11.92 21.02
N ILE A 535 20.54 -11.00 21.91
CA ILE A 535 19.62 -9.92 22.35
C ILE A 535 19.28 -8.98 21.18
N LEU A 536 20.27 -8.56 20.41
CA LEU A 536 20.06 -7.75 19.20
C LEU A 536 19.17 -8.48 18.19
N THR A 537 19.41 -9.79 17.99
CA THR A 537 18.58 -10.64 17.12
C THR A 537 17.12 -10.70 17.58
N MET A 538 16.90 -10.81 18.89
CA MET A 538 15.57 -10.77 19.48
C MET A 538 14.88 -9.43 19.20
N ILE A 539 15.56 -8.33 19.47
CA ILE A 539 15.02 -6.98 19.23
C ILE A 539 14.77 -6.76 17.73
N TYR A 540 15.71 -7.13 16.87
CA TYR A 540 15.57 -7.03 15.42
C TYR A 540 14.35 -7.81 14.90
N ARG A 541 14.12 -9.04 15.37
CA ARG A 541 13.02 -9.88 14.89
C ARG A 541 11.66 -9.48 15.48
N LEU A 542 11.63 -9.11 16.75
CA LEU A 542 10.36 -8.91 17.47
C LEU A 542 9.92 -7.45 17.55
N MET A 543 10.85 -6.50 17.53
CA MET A 543 10.58 -5.07 17.69
C MET A 543 11.59 -4.18 16.93
N PRO A 544 11.71 -4.35 15.60
CA PRO A 544 12.71 -3.65 14.77
C PRO A 544 12.58 -2.12 14.84
N LYS A 545 11.40 -1.60 15.09
CA LYS A 545 11.17 -0.15 15.25
C LYS A 545 11.94 0.46 16.42
N LEU A 546 12.31 -0.32 17.45
CA LEU A 546 13.19 0.18 18.53
C LEU A 546 14.57 0.54 18.01
N ILE A 547 15.13 -0.27 17.12
CA ILE A 547 16.43 0.00 16.49
C ILE A 547 16.29 1.19 15.54
N GLN A 548 15.27 1.22 14.70
CA GLN A 548 15.01 2.31 13.76
C GLN A 548 14.81 3.66 14.47
N ALA A 549 14.19 3.66 15.65
CA ALA A 549 14.00 4.86 16.47
C ALA A 549 15.25 5.23 17.29
N GLY A 550 16.38 4.52 17.13
CA GLY A 550 17.65 4.81 17.82
C GLY A 550 17.58 4.63 19.34
N LYS A 551 16.73 3.70 19.81
CA LYS A 551 16.54 3.46 21.25
C LYS A 551 17.47 2.40 21.84
N VAL A 552 18.20 1.66 21.01
CA VAL A 552 19.05 0.54 21.41
C VAL A 552 20.51 0.94 21.37
N TYR A 553 21.22 0.64 22.44
CA TYR A 553 22.64 0.98 22.63
C TYR A 553 23.41 -0.23 23.16
N ILE A 554 24.70 -0.28 22.87
CA ILE A 554 25.67 -1.17 23.48
C ILE A 554 26.51 -0.35 24.46
N ALA A 555 26.56 -0.75 25.70
CA ALA A 555 27.43 -0.15 26.69
C ALA A 555 28.81 -0.87 26.66
N GLU A 556 29.86 -0.13 26.53
CA GLU A 556 31.25 -0.65 26.61
C GLU A 556 31.75 -0.61 28.04
N SER A 557 32.35 -1.70 28.50
CA SER A 557 33.07 -1.78 29.77
C SER A 557 34.56 -1.92 29.49
N PRO A 558 35.43 -1.31 30.32
CA PRO A 558 36.86 -1.40 30.11
C PRO A 558 37.36 -2.83 30.33
N LEU A 559 38.36 -3.22 29.52
CA LEU A 559 39.10 -4.49 29.64
C LEU A 559 40.22 -4.41 30.67
N TYR A 560 40.82 -3.24 30.83
CA TYR A 560 41.95 -3.03 31.70
C TYR A 560 41.72 -1.84 32.61
N GLU A 561 42.12 -2.02 33.87
CA GLU A 561 42.27 -0.98 34.87
C GLU A 561 43.74 -0.85 35.18
N VAL A 562 44.32 0.34 34.97
CA VAL A 562 45.74 0.64 35.20
C VAL A 562 45.84 1.67 36.30
N THR A 563 46.41 1.28 37.43
CA THR A 563 46.62 2.20 38.54
C THR A 563 48.12 2.59 38.63
N CYS A 564 48.38 3.89 38.53
CA CYS A 564 49.73 4.45 38.65
C CYS A 564 49.69 5.68 39.59
N LYS A 565 50.54 5.68 40.62
CA LYS A 565 50.68 6.78 41.59
C LYS A 565 49.34 7.29 42.18
N GLY A 566 48.36 6.38 42.39
CA GLY A 566 47.07 6.72 42.93
C GLY A 566 46.06 7.25 41.92
N GLN A 567 46.36 7.28 40.63
CA GLN A 567 45.48 7.62 39.53
C GLN A 567 45.14 6.35 38.75
N THR A 568 43.85 6.16 38.43
CA THR A 568 43.34 5.02 37.70
C THR A 568 42.99 5.42 36.28
N TYR A 569 43.49 4.67 35.32
CA TYR A 569 43.21 4.78 33.87
C TYR A 569 42.45 3.55 33.40
N PHE A 570 41.59 3.70 32.42
CA PHE A 570 40.77 2.62 31.86
C PHE A 570 41.06 2.47 30.35
N ALA A 571 41.40 1.24 29.95
CA ALA A 571 41.55 0.89 28.54
C ALA A 571 40.47 -0.10 28.09
N TYR A 572 39.92 0.14 26.92
CA TYR A 572 38.85 -0.66 26.34
C TYR A 572 39.34 -1.65 25.29
N ASN A 573 40.61 -1.54 24.89
CA ASN A 573 41.29 -2.45 23.96
C ASN A 573 42.80 -2.37 24.19
N GLU A 574 43.56 -3.26 23.53
CA GLU A 574 45.02 -3.33 23.64
C GLU A 574 45.72 -2.02 23.17
N VAL A 575 45.17 -1.38 22.14
CA VAL A 575 45.75 -0.12 21.61
C VAL A 575 45.69 1.00 22.65
N GLU A 576 44.54 1.14 23.32
CA GLU A 576 44.37 2.10 24.42
C GLU A 576 45.27 1.74 25.61
N MET A 577 45.43 0.44 25.89
CA MET A 577 46.36 -0.02 26.93
C MET A 577 47.78 0.37 26.64
N ASP A 578 48.25 0.24 25.41
CA ASP A 578 49.60 0.63 25.00
C ASP A 578 49.76 2.15 25.00
N GLN A 579 48.76 2.93 24.67
CA GLN A 579 48.75 4.39 24.80
C GLN A 579 48.92 4.82 26.27
N ILE A 580 48.14 4.19 27.18
CA ILE A 580 48.26 4.47 28.62
C ILE A 580 49.66 4.12 29.13
N LYS A 581 50.23 2.95 28.73
CA LYS A 581 51.60 2.59 29.09
C LYS A 581 52.62 3.61 28.60
N ALA A 582 52.48 4.10 27.37
CA ALA A 582 53.35 5.14 26.82
C ALA A 582 53.22 6.46 27.58
N GLU A 583 52.03 6.83 28.04
CA GLU A 583 51.79 8.04 28.83
C GLU A 583 52.36 7.94 30.25
N ILE A 584 52.25 6.79 30.88
CA ILE A 584 52.74 6.54 32.24
C ILE A 584 54.29 6.45 32.26
N GLY A 585 54.91 5.98 31.15
CA GLY A 585 56.35 5.79 31.02
C GLY A 585 56.87 4.73 32.01
N ASP A 586 58.10 5.00 32.58
CA ASP A 586 58.77 4.07 33.49
C ASP A 586 58.23 4.09 34.94
N ALA A 587 57.10 4.76 35.20
CA ALA A 587 56.52 4.80 36.53
C ALA A 587 55.96 3.42 36.92
N PRO A 588 56.09 2.95 38.18
CA PRO A 588 55.49 1.70 38.60
C PRO A 588 53.95 1.76 38.56
N TYR A 589 53.35 0.79 37.89
CA TYR A 589 51.91 0.66 37.76
C TYR A 589 51.44 -0.77 38.01
N THR A 590 50.18 -0.91 38.35
CA THR A 590 49.48 -2.19 38.44
C THR A 590 48.40 -2.28 37.37
N VAL A 591 48.28 -3.45 36.74
CA VAL A 591 47.25 -3.71 35.73
C VAL A 591 46.33 -4.79 36.26
N GLN A 592 45.03 -4.50 36.24
CA GLN A 592 44.01 -5.49 36.48
C GLN A 592 43.19 -5.69 35.18
N ARG A 593 43.16 -6.92 34.67
CA ARG A 593 42.31 -7.25 33.53
C ARG A 593 40.94 -7.68 34.04
N SER A 594 39.87 -6.96 33.61
CA SER A 594 38.51 -7.33 33.88
C SER A 594 38.07 -8.38 32.88
N LYS A 595 37.67 -9.57 33.34
CA LYS A 595 37.14 -10.65 32.50
C LYS A 595 35.62 -10.66 32.45
N GLY A 596 34.99 -10.07 33.45
CA GLY A 596 33.53 -10.04 33.53
C GLY A 596 33.00 -8.85 34.33
N LEU A 597 31.84 -8.38 33.99
CA LEU A 597 31.15 -7.24 34.64
C LEU A 597 30.92 -7.48 36.14
N GLY A 598 30.78 -8.71 36.55
CA GLY A 598 30.54 -9.09 37.95
C GLY A 598 31.79 -9.04 38.84
N GLU A 599 33.00 -8.93 38.24
CA GLU A 599 34.27 -8.81 38.92
C GLU A 599 34.66 -7.37 39.19
N ASN A 600 33.99 -6.44 38.50
CA ASN A 600 34.32 -5.02 38.59
C ASN A 600 33.74 -4.41 39.88
N GLU A 601 34.52 -3.56 40.52
CA GLU A 601 34.05 -2.77 41.68
C GLU A 601 32.92 -1.83 41.28
N ALA A 602 31.97 -1.61 42.20
CA ALA A 602 30.78 -0.76 41.92
C ALA A 602 31.20 0.68 41.56
N GLU A 603 32.24 1.21 42.13
CA GLU A 603 32.76 2.57 41.80
C GLU A 603 33.30 2.65 40.39
N MET A 604 34.01 1.65 39.94
CA MET A 604 34.50 1.52 38.57
C MET A 604 33.35 1.41 37.57
N MET A 605 32.39 0.55 37.85
CA MET A 605 31.17 0.40 37.04
C MET A 605 30.38 1.70 36.99
N ALA A 606 30.29 2.44 38.09
CA ALA A 606 29.62 3.74 38.12
C ALA A 606 30.32 4.71 37.16
N LEU A 607 31.66 4.80 37.23
CA LEU A 607 32.46 5.76 36.48
C LEU A 607 32.49 5.43 34.98
N THR A 608 32.70 4.17 34.61
CA THR A 608 33.03 3.76 33.23
C THR A 608 31.82 3.33 32.40
N THR A 609 30.75 2.77 33.03
CA THR A 609 29.68 2.10 32.32
C THR A 609 28.29 2.72 32.61
N MET A 610 28.05 3.18 33.86
CA MET A 610 26.72 3.63 34.25
C MET A 610 26.54 5.15 34.16
N ASN A 611 27.57 5.95 34.48
CA ASN A 611 27.48 7.42 34.50
C ASN A 611 27.31 7.99 33.09
N PRO A 612 26.23 8.70 32.77
CA PRO A 612 25.97 9.29 31.46
C PRO A 612 27.11 10.26 31.00
N ALA A 613 27.83 10.89 31.90
CA ALA A 613 28.87 11.87 31.58
C ALA A 613 30.21 11.24 31.16
N THR A 614 30.48 10.00 31.59
CA THR A 614 31.81 9.37 31.42
C THR A 614 31.78 8.05 30.68
N ARG A 615 30.61 7.39 30.61
CA ARG A 615 30.45 6.09 29.94
C ARG A 615 30.59 6.17 28.43
N ARG A 616 31.00 5.05 27.84
CA ARG A 616 30.99 4.87 26.39
C ARG A 616 29.80 4.01 25.98
N ILE A 617 29.02 4.50 25.04
CA ILE A 617 27.90 3.77 24.48
C ILE A 617 27.88 3.89 22.94
N ILE A 618 27.58 2.80 22.26
CA ILE A 618 27.45 2.75 20.81
C ILE A 618 25.95 2.62 20.48
N GLN A 619 25.41 3.58 19.74
CA GLN A 619 24.03 3.50 19.25
C GLN A 619 23.96 2.46 18.13
N VAL A 620 23.00 1.54 18.23
CA VAL A 620 22.74 0.56 17.17
C VAL A 620 21.88 1.20 16.11
N THR A 621 22.47 1.52 14.95
CA THR A 621 21.81 2.12 13.81
C THR A 621 21.97 1.21 12.60
N PRO A 622 20.88 0.69 11.97
CA PRO A 622 21.00 -0.01 10.71
C PRO A 622 21.33 1.01 9.61
N SER A 623 22.39 0.76 8.82
CA SER A 623 22.76 1.61 7.69
C SER A 623 21.76 1.44 6.52
N ASP A 624 21.24 0.24 6.33
CA ASP A 624 20.24 -0.14 5.33
C ASP A 624 19.43 -1.32 5.86
N ALA A 625 18.09 -1.26 5.74
CA ALA A 625 17.19 -2.29 6.27
C ALA A 625 17.31 -3.61 5.51
N GLU A 626 17.55 -3.56 4.20
CA GLU A 626 17.68 -4.76 3.35
C GLU A 626 19.04 -5.43 3.56
N GLU A 627 20.10 -4.64 3.64
CA GLU A 627 21.44 -5.11 3.91
C GLU A 627 21.56 -5.69 5.32
N THR A 628 20.98 -5.02 6.32
CA THR A 628 20.87 -5.51 7.68
C THR A 628 20.15 -6.85 7.75
N SER A 629 19.04 -7.02 7.01
CA SER A 629 18.30 -8.29 6.95
C SER A 629 19.17 -9.41 6.37
N LYS A 630 19.86 -9.15 5.27
CA LYS A 630 20.77 -10.11 4.62
C LYS A 630 21.91 -10.53 5.57
N PHE A 631 22.45 -9.58 6.32
CA PHE A 631 23.51 -9.84 7.30
C PHE A 631 23.05 -10.71 8.48
N PHE A 632 21.89 -10.42 9.04
CA PHE A 632 21.31 -11.25 10.10
C PHE A 632 21.03 -12.67 9.61
N ASP A 633 20.46 -12.82 8.42
CA ASP A 633 20.16 -14.13 7.83
C ASP A 633 21.45 -14.90 7.50
N LEU A 634 22.48 -14.23 7.00
CA LEU A 634 23.78 -14.83 6.70
C LEU A 634 24.50 -15.31 7.96
N LEU A 635 24.63 -14.42 8.95
CA LEU A 635 25.46 -14.71 10.13
C LEU A 635 24.74 -15.55 11.19
N LEU A 636 23.42 -15.40 11.32
CA LEU A 636 22.64 -16.00 12.42
C LEU A 636 21.52 -16.92 11.92
N GLY A 637 21.18 -16.91 10.64
CA GLY A 637 20.23 -17.79 9.98
C GLY A 637 20.77 -19.20 9.75
N ASP A 638 20.10 -19.99 8.89
CA ASP A 638 20.44 -21.40 8.65
C ASP A 638 21.50 -21.61 7.55
N ASN A 639 21.95 -20.55 6.87
CA ASN A 639 22.96 -20.63 5.79
C ASN A 639 24.37 -20.80 6.36
N LEU A 640 24.74 -22.05 6.71
CA LEU A 640 26.05 -22.37 7.26
C LEU A 640 27.19 -22.21 6.22
N GLU A 641 26.94 -22.57 4.96
CA GLU A 641 27.93 -22.46 3.89
C GLU A 641 28.26 -21.00 3.59
N GLY A 642 27.25 -20.14 3.40
CA GLY A 642 27.44 -18.71 3.16
C GLY A 642 28.17 -18.03 4.33
N ARG A 643 27.91 -18.47 5.57
CA ARG A 643 28.64 -17.96 6.75
C ARG A 643 30.12 -18.32 6.73
N LYS A 644 30.45 -19.57 6.40
CA LYS A 644 31.84 -20.02 6.28
C LYS A 644 32.58 -19.24 5.18
N GLU A 645 31.92 -19.06 4.05
CA GLU A 645 32.46 -18.27 2.94
C GLU A 645 32.68 -16.81 3.32
N TYR A 646 31.71 -16.20 4.02
CA TYR A 646 31.85 -14.83 4.51
C TYR A 646 33.04 -14.68 5.48
N ILE A 647 33.17 -15.61 6.43
CA ILE A 647 34.30 -15.62 7.38
C ILE A 647 35.64 -15.81 6.63
N ALA A 648 35.69 -16.70 5.66
CA ALA A 648 36.88 -16.93 4.87
C ALA A 648 37.30 -15.68 4.05
N ASN A 649 36.36 -14.97 3.49
CA ASN A 649 36.60 -13.80 2.63
C ASN A 649 36.87 -12.51 3.40
N TYR A 650 36.21 -12.33 4.55
CA TYR A 650 36.23 -11.06 5.30
C TYR A 650 36.70 -11.17 6.75
N GLY A 651 36.95 -12.37 7.27
CA GLY A 651 37.35 -12.58 8.66
C GLY A 651 38.64 -11.84 9.03
N TYR A 652 39.54 -11.68 8.06
CA TYR A 652 40.80 -10.95 8.28
C TYR A 652 40.60 -9.47 8.65
N LEU A 653 39.46 -8.88 8.28
CA LEU A 653 39.12 -7.48 8.64
C LEU A 653 38.80 -7.32 10.13
N TYR A 654 38.53 -8.40 10.82
CA TYR A 654 38.11 -8.42 12.21
C TYR A 654 39.09 -9.13 13.14
N LEU A 655 40.30 -9.44 12.66
CA LEU A 655 41.31 -10.13 13.45
C LEU A 655 41.71 -9.37 14.71
N ASP A 656 41.78 -8.04 14.62
CA ASP A 656 42.11 -7.17 15.76
C ASP A 656 40.97 -7.12 16.82
N ALA A 657 39.77 -7.50 16.44
CA ALA A 657 38.60 -7.60 17.35
C ALA A 657 38.33 -9.03 17.81
N ALA A 658 39.07 -10.02 17.26
CA ALA A 658 38.90 -11.41 17.63
C ALA A 658 39.78 -11.71 18.87
N ASP A 659 39.15 -12.22 19.93
CA ASP A 659 39.87 -12.76 21.08
C ASP A 659 40.56 -14.08 20.66
N VAL A 660 41.86 -14.07 20.50
CA VAL A 660 42.68 -15.20 20.01
C VAL A 660 43.26 -15.97 21.19
N SER A 661 42.75 -15.77 22.41
CA SER A 661 43.23 -16.45 23.64
C SER A 661 42.69 -17.87 23.80
#